data_0f587f79ec1f281523ecad23ea5471b0
#
_entry.id   0f587f79ec1f281523ecad23ea5471b0
#
_cell.length_a   1.000
_cell.length_b   1.000
_cell.length_c   1.000
_cell.angle_alpha   90.00
_cell.angle_beta   90.00
_cell.angle_gamma   90.00
#
_symmetry.space_group_name_H-M   'P 1'
#
loop_
_entity.id
_entity.type
_entity.pdbx_description
1 polymer ?
#
loop_
_entity_poly.entity_id
_entity_poly.type
_entity_poly.pdbx_seq_one_letter_code
_entity_poly.pdbx_strand_id
1 'polypeptide(L)'
;VDWYPWGEEALQKALQEDKPILVSIGYAACHWCHVMERESFEDEATARVMNEHFINIKIDREERPDLDHIYMDALQAMTGAGGWPLNVFLTPDKRPFYGGTYFPPVKAYNRPSWKEVLLALSQAFKERRNDIEEQAATLTSHLSQSNQFGTQSESLVHIPREELFTRAQCDTIYQNILSQADKVWGGFGRAPKFPGTFSIQYLLRYHHSFDAPDALKQALLSLDKMIQGGIYDQLGGGFARYSTDEQWLAPHFEKMLYDNALLIDVLSEAYQLTRNEIYSQTITDTLAFIEREMMHTAGGFYSALDADSEGVEGKFYTWSYEEVQLVLGDKAPLFCECYDVTEHGNWEETNILWLRHPVKEFAAMKKIDAAALEQLLAGCRQQLMETRAPRIRPGLDDKILLGWNALMIHACCKAYAALGNEHYLTLATRAMEFCWQHLRQPENGQGFYHTWKNGQAKYPAFLDDCAFLIRALIALQEVSGNLDWLTRARELTEFVTEQFSDESGTYFYYTQLGQKDVIVRKKEIYDGAVPSGNAVMAANLRYLALVYDQRQWASRAQDMLARLSQTVVRYPTSFGVWAGELLQMVKGTHEIAVVGKDYLTRMRQVHDYYVPFKVLLGNEKDCPGLPLLEQREQAEKTLIYLCQDYHCIKPVNYIQEIVNLLK
;
A
#
# COMPACT_ATOMS: atom_id res chain seq x y z
N VAL A 1 2.04 10.39 -31.76
CA VAL A 1 0.61 10.21 -31.51
C VAL A 1 0.04 11.48 -30.91
N ASP A 2 -1.15 11.89 -31.36
CA ASP A 2 -1.90 13.02 -30.82
C ASP A 2 -2.67 12.55 -29.57
N TRP A 3 -2.06 12.71 -28.41
CA TRP A 3 -2.62 12.27 -27.15
C TRP A 3 -3.51 13.35 -26.52
N TYR A 4 -4.68 12.93 -26.06
CA TYR A 4 -5.59 13.71 -25.22
C TYR A 4 -5.53 13.23 -23.77
N PRO A 5 -5.72 14.12 -22.78
CA PRO A 5 -6.09 13.69 -21.44
C PRO A 5 -7.53 13.14 -21.43
N TRP A 6 -7.87 12.33 -20.42
CA TRP A 6 -9.26 11.97 -20.20
C TRP A 6 -10.07 13.19 -19.78
N GLY A 7 -11.04 13.57 -20.59
CA GLY A 7 -11.84 14.77 -20.35
C GLY A 7 -12.86 15.03 -21.45
N GLU A 8 -13.65 16.06 -21.24
CA GLU A 8 -14.78 16.43 -22.11
C GLU A 8 -14.37 16.64 -23.58
N GLU A 9 -13.22 17.26 -23.81
CA GLU A 9 -12.72 17.54 -25.18
C GLU A 9 -12.56 16.25 -26.00
N ALA A 10 -11.84 15.27 -25.48
CA ALA A 10 -11.59 14.00 -26.17
C ALA A 10 -12.88 13.20 -26.35
N LEU A 11 -13.72 13.15 -25.31
CA LEU A 11 -14.98 12.39 -25.32
C LEU A 11 -15.99 12.97 -26.30
N GLN A 12 -16.15 14.29 -26.35
CA GLN A 12 -17.00 14.97 -27.33
C GLN A 12 -16.50 14.78 -28.77
N LYS A 13 -15.19 14.85 -28.97
CA LYS A 13 -14.57 14.61 -30.26
C LYS A 13 -14.84 13.18 -30.76
N ALA A 14 -14.76 12.18 -29.90
CA ALA A 14 -15.06 10.79 -30.24
C ALA A 14 -16.53 10.62 -30.70
N LEU A 15 -17.46 11.28 -30.01
CA LEU A 15 -18.89 11.28 -30.38
C LEU A 15 -19.14 12.00 -31.71
N GLN A 16 -18.52 13.17 -31.94
CA GLN A 16 -18.71 13.98 -33.13
C GLN A 16 -18.12 13.35 -34.39
N GLU A 17 -16.96 12.70 -34.26
CA GLU A 17 -16.28 12.04 -35.38
C GLU A 17 -16.70 10.57 -35.55
N ASP A 18 -17.56 10.03 -34.66
CA ASP A 18 -17.95 8.62 -34.55
C ASP A 18 -16.74 7.67 -34.65
N LYS A 19 -15.68 8.00 -33.88
CA LYS A 19 -14.45 7.21 -33.81
C LYS A 19 -14.36 6.44 -32.49
N PRO A 20 -13.83 5.21 -32.51
CA PRO A 20 -13.53 4.49 -31.28
C PRO A 20 -12.40 5.22 -30.52
N ILE A 21 -12.47 5.10 -29.19
CA ILE A 21 -11.45 5.66 -28.30
C ILE A 21 -10.41 4.58 -28.02
N LEU A 22 -9.14 4.94 -28.16
CA LEU A 22 -8.01 4.14 -27.66
C LEU A 22 -7.50 4.76 -26.37
N VAL A 23 -7.66 4.05 -25.26
CA VAL A 23 -7.12 4.47 -23.97
C VAL A 23 -5.86 3.67 -23.68
N SER A 24 -4.75 4.36 -23.43
CA SER A 24 -3.51 3.76 -22.95
C SER A 24 -3.26 4.24 -21.51
N ILE A 25 -3.31 3.32 -20.55
CA ILE A 25 -3.10 3.58 -19.13
C ILE A 25 -1.73 3.03 -18.71
N GLY A 26 -0.95 3.84 -18.02
CA GLY A 26 0.35 3.50 -17.47
C GLY A 26 0.67 4.36 -16.25
N TYR A 27 1.93 4.41 -15.86
CA TYR A 27 2.44 5.27 -14.79
C TYR A 27 3.91 5.61 -15.05
N ALA A 28 4.44 6.63 -14.39
CA ALA A 28 5.75 7.19 -14.71
C ALA A 28 6.91 6.20 -14.52
N ALA A 29 6.85 5.33 -13.51
CA ALA A 29 7.89 4.34 -13.21
C ALA A 29 7.71 2.99 -13.97
N CYS A 30 6.82 2.93 -14.97
CA CYS A 30 6.44 1.70 -15.67
C CYS A 30 7.41 1.36 -16.81
N HIS A 31 8.34 0.44 -16.60
CA HIS A 31 9.32 -0.01 -17.62
C HIS A 31 8.66 -0.44 -18.94
N TRP A 32 7.68 -1.36 -18.93
CA TRP A 32 7.01 -1.83 -20.14
C TRP A 32 6.17 -0.75 -20.85
N CYS A 33 5.76 0.30 -20.12
CA CYS A 33 5.12 1.45 -20.75
C CYS A 33 6.13 2.26 -21.58
N HIS A 34 7.35 2.46 -21.06
CA HIS A 34 8.45 3.09 -21.79
C HIS A 34 8.90 2.26 -23.00
N VAL A 35 8.95 0.93 -22.86
CA VAL A 35 9.26 0.04 -23.97
C VAL A 35 8.24 0.21 -25.11
N MET A 36 6.95 0.15 -24.80
CA MET A 36 5.90 0.29 -25.81
C MET A 36 5.85 1.70 -26.43
N GLU A 37 6.18 2.73 -25.66
CA GLU A 37 6.30 4.10 -26.15
C GLU A 37 7.36 4.22 -27.23
N ARG A 38 8.59 3.78 -26.94
CA ARG A 38 9.72 3.79 -27.88
C ARG A 38 9.51 2.93 -29.11
N GLU A 39 8.95 1.73 -28.93
CA GLU A 39 8.81 0.75 -30.02
C GLU A 39 7.60 1.00 -30.92
N SER A 40 6.50 1.56 -30.38
CA SER A 40 5.22 1.65 -31.07
C SER A 40 4.64 3.07 -31.16
N PHE A 41 4.65 3.84 -30.07
CA PHE A 41 3.98 5.14 -30.07
C PHE A 41 4.81 6.25 -30.72
N GLU A 42 6.14 6.13 -30.70
CA GLU A 42 7.07 7.04 -31.38
C GLU A 42 7.27 6.71 -32.87
N ASP A 43 6.84 5.51 -33.33
CA ASP A 43 6.88 5.17 -34.77
C ASP A 43 5.85 5.98 -35.56
N GLU A 44 6.33 6.80 -36.50
CA GLU A 44 5.48 7.71 -37.28
C GLU A 44 4.39 6.98 -38.09
N ALA A 45 4.69 5.79 -38.62
CA ALA A 45 3.72 5.05 -39.41
C ALA A 45 2.59 4.50 -38.54
N THR A 46 2.92 4.03 -37.34
CA THR A 46 1.96 3.59 -36.33
C THR A 46 1.15 4.77 -35.78
N ALA A 47 1.81 5.89 -35.47
CA ALA A 47 1.16 7.10 -34.98
C ALA A 47 0.12 7.65 -35.97
N ARG A 48 0.41 7.60 -37.29
CA ARG A 48 -0.57 7.97 -38.33
C ARG A 48 -1.83 7.10 -38.28
N VAL A 49 -1.68 5.79 -38.16
CA VAL A 49 -2.82 4.86 -38.03
C VAL A 49 -3.63 5.16 -36.79
N MET A 50 -2.97 5.41 -35.65
CA MET A 50 -3.63 5.76 -34.40
C MET A 50 -4.43 7.06 -34.54
N ASN A 51 -3.83 8.13 -35.05
CA ASN A 51 -4.47 9.44 -35.18
C ASN A 51 -5.62 9.43 -36.21
N GLU A 52 -5.48 8.67 -37.30
CA GLU A 52 -6.52 8.59 -38.35
C GLU A 52 -7.77 7.87 -37.87
N HIS A 53 -7.60 6.78 -37.12
CA HIS A 53 -8.71 5.84 -36.83
C HIS A 53 -9.25 5.92 -35.41
N PHE A 54 -8.55 6.53 -34.48
CA PHE A 54 -8.92 6.55 -33.06
C PHE A 54 -8.83 7.97 -32.47
N ILE A 55 -9.56 8.20 -31.40
CA ILE A 55 -9.27 9.28 -30.44
C ILE A 55 -8.39 8.69 -29.36
N ASN A 56 -7.13 9.13 -29.31
CA ASN A 56 -6.11 8.53 -28.45
C ASN A 56 -6.06 9.25 -27.10
N ILE A 57 -6.32 8.57 -26.01
CA ILE A 57 -6.32 9.10 -24.67
C ILE A 57 -5.21 8.44 -23.86
N LYS A 58 -4.35 9.25 -23.24
CA LYS A 58 -3.31 8.81 -22.30
C LYS A 58 -3.76 9.08 -20.88
N ILE A 59 -3.68 8.05 -20.00
CA ILE A 59 -4.07 8.14 -18.60
C ILE A 59 -2.89 7.68 -17.73
N ASP A 60 -2.58 8.48 -16.72
CA ASP A 60 -1.76 8.04 -15.60
C ASP A 60 -2.68 7.36 -14.57
N ARG A 61 -2.43 6.07 -14.31
CA ARG A 61 -3.20 5.29 -13.34
C ARG A 61 -3.12 5.83 -11.92
N GLU A 62 -2.05 6.53 -11.61
CA GLU A 62 -1.84 7.12 -10.29
C GLU A 62 -2.62 8.41 -10.11
N GLU A 63 -2.94 9.13 -11.20
CA GLU A 63 -3.83 10.29 -11.18
C GLU A 63 -5.31 9.91 -11.32
N ARG A 64 -5.61 8.84 -12.05
CA ARG A 64 -6.99 8.37 -12.32
C ARG A 64 -7.12 6.86 -12.02
N PRO A 65 -6.90 6.45 -10.75
CA PRO A 65 -7.05 5.05 -10.35
C PRO A 65 -8.47 4.51 -10.54
N ASP A 66 -9.48 5.35 -10.52
CA ASP A 66 -10.87 5.00 -10.81
C ASP A 66 -11.05 4.43 -12.23
N LEU A 67 -10.43 5.06 -13.23
CA LEU A 67 -10.45 4.59 -14.61
C LEU A 67 -9.59 3.34 -14.80
N ASP A 68 -8.43 3.29 -14.16
CA ASP A 68 -7.56 2.12 -14.17
C ASP A 68 -8.31 0.88 -13.63
N HIS A 69 -8.97 0.98 -12.51
CA HIS A 69 -9.75 -0.12 -11.92
C HIS A 69 -10.87 -0.61 -12.85
N ILE A 70 -11.63 0.30 -13.46
CA ILE A 70 -12.73 -0.05 -14.36
C ILE A 70 -12.21 -0.80 -15.59
N TYR A 71 -11.20 -0.27 -16.25
CA TYR A 71 -10.70 -0.84 -17.51
C TYR A 71 -9.76 -2.02 -17.28
N MET A 72 -9.11 -2.13 -16.14
CA MET A 72 -8.38 -3.33 -15.75
C MET A 72 -9.32 -4.51 -15.51
N ASP A 73 -10.44 -4.29 -14.82
CA ASP A 73 -11.47 -5.32 -14.65
C ASP A 73 -12.05 -5.76 -15.99
N ALA A 74 -12.29 -4.81 -16.89
CA ALA A 74 -12.75 -5.12 -18.24
C ALA A 74 -11.73 -6.01 -18.98
N LEU A 75 -10.44 -5.69 -18.89
CA LEU A 75 -9.38 -6.50 -19.49
C LEU A 75 -9.31 -7.90 -18.87
N GLN A 76 -9.34 -8.00 -17.55
CA GLN A 76 -9.32 -9.28 -16.84
C GLN A 76 -10.53 -10.14 -17.17
N ALA A 77 -11.72 -9.54 -17.31
CA ALA A 77 -12.92 -10.26 -17.75
C ALA A 77 -12.80 -10.79 -19.18
N MET A 78 -12.09 -10.08 -20.07
CA MET A 78 -11.88 -10.48 -21.47
C MET A 78 -10.78 -11.53 -21.64
N THR A 79 -9.70 -11.42 -20.87
CA THR A 79 -8.44 -12.14 -21.15
C THR A 79 -8.00 -13.08 -20.02
N GLY A 80 -8.56 -12.93 -18.83
CA GLY A 80 -8.14 -13.65 -17.62
C GLY A 80 -6.84 -13.11 -16.99
N ALA A 81 -6.23 -12.06 -17.55
CA ALA A 81 -4.98 -11.47 -17.07
C ALA A 81 -5.04 -9.95 -17.16
N GLY A 82 -4.18 -9.27 -16.39
CA GLY A 82 -4.04 -7.82 -16.38
C GLY A 82 -2.59 -7.38 -16.26
N GLY A 83 -2.33 -6.09 -16.38
CA GLY A 83 -1.00 -5.49 -16.27
C GLY A 83 -0.89 -4.18 -17.05
N TRP A 84 0.25 -3.51 -16.91
CA TRP A 84 0.56 -2.26 -17.58
C TRP A 84 1.75 -2.45 -18.55
N PRO A 85 1.75 -1.72 -19.71
CA PRO A 85 0.71 -0.76 -20.14
C PRO A 85 -0.64 -1.44 -20.37
N LEU A 86 -1.72 -0.80 -19.96
CA LEU A 86 -3.09 -1.24 -20.21
C LEU A 86 -3.64 -0.47 -21.41
N ASN A 87 -3.91 -1.16 -22.51
CA ASN A 87 -4.47 -0.58 -23.72
C ASN A 87 -5.88 -1.11 -23.93
N VAL A 88 -6.88 -0.23 -23.89
CA VAL A 88 -8.30 -0.60 -24.00
C VAL A 88 -8.97 0.22 -25.10
N PHE A 89 -9.79 -0.43 -25.92
CA PHE A 89 -10.55 0.20 -26.99
C PHE A 89 -12.00 0.33 -26.55
N LEU A 90 -12.52 1.55 -26.65
CA LEU A 90 -13.85 1.92 -26.20
C LEU A 90 -14.71 2.40 -27.38
N THR A 91 -16.01 2.19 -27.25
CA THR A 91 -16.99 2.91 -28.06
C THR A 91 -16.96 4.41 -27.74
N PRO A 92 -17.50 5.31 -28.57
CA PRO A 92 -17.50 6.76 -28.32
C PRO A 92 -18.20 7.14 -26.99
N ASP A 93 -19.08 6.29 -26.47
CA ASP A 93 -19.74 6.44 -25.18
C ASP A 93 -19.01 5.74 -24.02
N LYS A 94 -17.72 5.48 -24.15
CA LYS A 94 -16.77 4.98 -23.13
C LYS A 94 -16.88 3.50 -22.77
N ARG A 95 -17.73 2.68 -23.44
CA ARG A 95 -17.86 1.25 -23.12
C ARG A 95 -16.73 0.42 -23.73
N PRO A 96 -16.03 -0.40 -22.94
CA PRO A 96 -14.92 -1.22 -23.46
C PRO A 96 -15.42 -2.38 -24.33
N PHE A 97 -14.69 -2.67 -25.44
CA PHE A 97 -14.99 -3.81 -26.31
C PHE A 97 -13.77 -4.67 -26.65
N TYR A 98 -12.55 -4.15 -26.47
CA TYR A 98 -11.31 -4.90 -26.68
C TYR A 98 -10.20 -4.33 -25.78
N GLY A 99 -9.19 -5.15 -25.45
CA GLY A 99 -8.04 -4.70 -24.68
C GLY A 99 -6.89 -5.69 -24.66
N GLY A 100 -5.76 -5.20 -24.21
CA GLY A 100 -4.54 -5.96 -23.99
C GLY A 100 -3.53 -5.15 -23.19
N THR A 101 -2.42 -5.78 -22.85
CA THR A 101 -1.30 -5.13 -22.20
C THR A 101 -0.27 -4.65 -23.24
N TYR A 102 0.95 -5.13 -23.17
CA TYR A 102 1.97 -4.84 -24.16
C TYR A 102 1.68 -5.55 -25.52
N PHE A 103 1.85 -4.82 -26.61
CA PHE A 103 1.82 -5.33 -27.99
C PHE A 103 3.15 -5.03 -28.67
N PRO A 104 3.79 -6.04 -29.31
CA PRO A 104 5.07 -5.86 -29.99
C PRO A 104 4.93 -5.02 -31.28
N PRO A 105 5.98 -4.32 -31.72
CA PRO A 105 5.96 -3.55 -32.97
C PRO A 105 5.85 -4.44 -34.23
N VAL A 106 6.34 -5.67 -34.16
CA VAL A 106 6.24 -6.71 -35.20
C VAL A 106 5.67 -7.97 -34.58
N LYS A 107 5.01 -8.79 -35.42
CA LYS A 107 4.43 -10.07 -34.98
C LYS A 107 5.50 -10.95 -34.31
N ALA A 108 5.33 -11.23 -33.00
CA ALA A 108 6.28 -11.99 -32.19
C ALA A 108 5.54 -12.86 -31.17
N TYR A 109 6.15 -14.00 -30.78
CA TYR A 109 5.63 -14.88 -29.73
C TYR A 109 4.15 -15.27 -29.88
N ASN A 110 3.73 -15.50 -31.13
CA ASN A 110 2.34 -15.79 -31.50
C ASN A 110 1.33 -14.65 -31.15
N ARG A 111 1.80 -13.41 -30.96
CA ARG A 111 0.98 -12.22 -30.79
C ARG A 111 1.01 -11.35 -32.02
N PRO A 112 -0.13 -10.75 -32.42
CA PRO A 112 -0.17 -9.77 -33.50
C PRO A 112 0.65 -8.53 -33.14
N SER A 113 1.15 -7.83 -34.13
CA SER A 113 1.78 -6.54 -33.95
C SER A 113 0.75 -5.47 -33.56
N TRP A 114 1.20 -4.40 -32.87
CA TRP A 114 0.34 -3.30 -32.51
C TRP A 114 -0.42 -2.73 -33.72
N LYS A 115 0.28 -2.53 -34.83
CA LYS A 115 -0.31 -2.01 -36.08
C LYS A 115 -1.38 -2.94 -36.66
N GLU A 116 -1.17 -4.27 -36.64
CA GLU A 116 -2.19 -5.25 -37.09
C GLU A 116 -3.45 -5.15 -36.20
N VAL A 117 -3.31 -5.01 -34.90
CA VAL A 117 -4.44 -4.84 -33.97
C VAL A 117 -5.21 -3.57 -34.29
N LEU A 118 -4.51 -2.43 -34.45
CA LEU A 118 -5.14 -1.13 -34.76
C LEU A 118 -5.98 -1.19 -36.05
N LEU A 119 -5.40 -1.75 -37.14
CA LEU A 119 -6.09 -1.85 -38.41
C LEU A 119 -7.29 -2.80 -38.35
N ALA A 120 -7.13 -3.96 -37.70
CA ALA A 120 -8.22 -4.93 -37.55
C ALA A 120 -9.41 -4.33 -36.73
N LEU A 121 -9.13 -3.61 -35.65
CA LEU A 121 -10.17 -2.98 -34.84
C LEU A 121 -10.84 -1.80 -35.55
N SER A 122 -10.09 -0.98 -36.26
CA SER A 122 -10.64 0.09 -37.09
C SER A 122 -11.57 -0.44 -38.15
N GLN A 123 -11.19 -1.54 -38.86
CA GLN A 123 -12.04 -2.18 -39.83
C GLN A 123 -13.29 -2.80 -39.17
N ALA A 124 -13.13 -3.54 -38.07
CA ALA A 124 -14.25 -4.13 -37.35
C ALA A 124 -15.26 -3.07 -36.85
N PHE A 125 -14.77 -1.93 -36.41
CA PHE A 125 -15.64 -0.82 -35.94
C PHE A 125 -16.50 -0.26 -37.07
N LYS A 126 -16.00 -0.23 -38.31
CA LYS A 126 -16.72 0.22 -39.50
C LYS A 126 -17.69 -0.84 -40.05
N GLU A 127 -17.25 -2.09 -40.12
CA GLU A 127 -17.98 -3.16 -40.83
C GLU A 127 -18.87 -4.01 -39.94
N ARG A 128 -18.54 -4.12 -38.61
CA ARG A 128 -19.25 -4.99 -37.66
C ARG A 128 -19.67 -4.20 -36.42
N ARG A 129 -20.24 -2.99 -36.62
CA ARG A 129 -20.62 -2.08 -35.54
C ARG A 129 -21.55 -2.72 -34.51
N ASN A 130 -22.56 -3.49 -34.98
CA ASN A 130 -23.52 -4.11 -34.08
C ASN A 130 -22.88 -5.15 -33.14
N ASP A 131 -21.94 -5.94 -33.64
CA ASP A 131 -21.20 -6.92 -32.81
C ASP A 131 -20.40 -6.24 -31.72
N ILE A 132 -19.75 -5.11 -32.04
CA ILE A 132 -18.97 -4.31 -31.09
C ILE A 132 -19.89 -3.69 -30.01
N GLU A 133 -21.04 -3.14 -30.42
CA GLU A 133 -22.02 -2.56 -29.49
C GLU A 133 -22.58 -3.62 -28.53
N GLU A 134 -22.89 -4.82 -29.01
CA GLU A 134 -23.37 -5.92 -28.19
C GLU A 134 -22.31 -6.41 -27.20
N GLN A 135 -21.06 -6.57 -27.68
CA GLN A 135 -19.93 -6.94 -26.83
C GLN A 135 -19.66 -5.88 -25.74
N ALA A 136 -19.64 -4.61 -26.11
CA ALA A 136 -19.45 -3.50 -25.18
C ALA A 136 -20.57 -3.42 -24.13
N ALA A 137 -21.83 -3.64 -24.53
CA ALA A 137 -22.96 -3.68 -23.63
C ALA A 137 -22.90 -4.85 -22.65
N THR A 138 -22.54 -6.05 -23.14
CA THR A 138 -22.38 -7.25 -22.32
C THR A 138 -21.29 -7.07 -21.27
N LEU A 139 -20.14 -6.56 -21.67
CA LEU A 139 -19.02 -6.33 -20.77
C LEU A 139 -19.35 -5.25 -19.72
N THR A 140 -19.98 -4.17 -20.13
CA THR A 140 -20.41 -3.12 -19.20
C THR A 140 -21.45 -3.64 -18.18
N SER A 141 -22.38 -4.49 -18.63
CA SER A 141 -23.32 -5.16 -17.74
C SER A 141 -22.62 -6.04 -16.73
N HIS A 142 -21.62 -6.81 -17.15
CA HIS A 142 -20.82 -7.64 -16.26
C HIS A 142 -20.07 -6.80 -15.21
N LEU A 143 -19.44 -5.69 -15.61
CA LEU A 143 -18.79 -4.75 -14.68
C LEU A 143 -19.78 -4.17 -13.66
N SER A 144 -20.99 -3.84 -14.08
CA SER A 144 -22.03 -3.35 -13.19
C SER A 144 -22.55 -4.42 -12.22
N GLN A 145 -22.69 -5.67 -12.66
CA GLN A 145 -23.12 -6.79 -11.83
C GLN A 145 -22.04 -7.18 -10.80
N SER A 146 -20.78 -7.21 -11.19
CA SER A 146 -19.67 -7.50 -10.26
C SER A 146 -19.63 -6.50 -9.10
N ASN A 147 -20.11 -5.28 -9.32
CA ASN A 147 -20.17 -4.21 -8.33
C ASN A 147 -21.35 -4.36 -7.33
N GLN A 148 -22.31 -5.25 -7.59
CA GLN A 148 -23.44 -5.53 -6.69
C GLN A 148 -23.11 -6.52 -5.56
N PHE A 149 -21.85 -6.87 -5.41
CA PHE A 149 -21.36 -7.77 -4.38
C PHE A 149 -21.78 -7.29 -2.98
N GLY A 150 -22.37 -8.19 -2.19
CA GLY A 150 -22.76 -7.92 -0.80
C GLY A 150 -24.04 -7.11 -0.58
N THR A 151 -24.75 -6.69 -1.65
CA THR A 151 -25.96 -5.85 -1.50
C THR A 151 -27.25 -6.63 -1.29
N GLN A 152 -27.27 -7.94 -1.50
CA GLN A 152 -28.50 -8.76 -1.58
C GLN A 152 -28.91 -9.51 -0.30
N SER A 153 -28.22 -9.34 0.84
CA SER A 153 -28.60 -10.01 2.08
C SER A 153 -29.23 -9.07 3.09
N GLU A 154 -30.16 -9.59 3.91
CA GLU A 154 -30.69 -8.87 5.06
C GLU A 154 -29.59 -8.40 6.00
N SER A 155 -29.82 -7.31 6.73
CA SER A 155 -28.85 -6.79 7.70
C SER A 155 -28.55 -7.85 8.77
N LEU A 156 -27.27 -8.09 9.00
CA LEU A 156 -26.77 -9.06 10.00
C LEU A 156 -26.56 -8.45 11.39
N VAL A 157 -26.94 -7.18 11.56
CA VAL A 157 -26.75 -6.40 12.82
C VAL A 157 -27.45 -7.04 14.02
N HIS A 158 -28.49 -7.86 13.80
CA HIS A 158 -29.24 -8.53 14.87
C HIS A 158 -28.58 -9.83 15.38
N ILE A 159 -27.55 -10.31 14.67
CA ILE A 159 -26.84 -11.53 15.06
C ILE A 159 -25.71 -11.14 16.04
N PRO A 160 -25.58 -11.81 17.19
CA PRO A 160 -24.50 -11.55 18.12
C PRO A 160 -23.11 -11.68 17.46
N ARG A 161 -22.20 -10.79 17.82
CA ARG A 161 -20.82 -10.74 17.27
C ARG A 161 -20.13 -12.11 17.36
N GLU A 162 -20.32 -12.83 18.46
CA GLU A 162 -19.70 -14.12 18.77
C GLU A 162 -20.20 -15.26 17.85
N GLU A 163 -21.38 -15.10 17.25
CA GLU A 163 -21.93 -16.03 16.25
C GLU A 163 -21.43 -15.69 14.84
N LEU A 164 -21.20 -14.42 14.55
CA LEU A 164 -20.71 -13.94 13.24
C LEU A 164 -19.20 -14.18 13.08
N PHE A 165 -18.42 -14.00 14.16
CA PHE A 165 -16.96 -14.02 14.12
C PHE A 165 -16.43 -15.01 15.15
N THR A 166 -15.81 -16.08 14.67
CA THR A 166 -15.39 -17.20 15.49
C THR A 166 -13.90 -17.47 15.41
N ARG A 167 -13.35 -18.06 16.47
CA ARG A 167 -11.98 -18.56 16.48
C ARG A 167 -11.69 -19.51 15.32
N ALA A 168 -12.64 -20.39 14.97
CA ALA A 168 -12.48 -21.36 13.89
C ALA A 168 -12.26 -20.67 12.52
N GLN A 169 -12.89 -19.52 12.27
CA GLN A 169 -12.63 -18.72 11.06
C GLN A 169 -11.20 -18.18 11.07
N CYS A 170 -10.71 -17.64 12.19
CA CYS A 170 -9.31 -17.19 12.30
C CYS A 170 -8.32 -18.33 12.06
N ASP A 171 -8.59 -19.52 12.63
CA ASP A 171 -7.73 -20.69 12.44
C ASP A 171 -7.73 -21.13 10.96
N THR A 172 -8.87 -21.07 10.27
CA THR A 172 -8.95 -21.40 8.84
C THR A 172 -8.21 -20.37 7.98
N ILE A 173 -8.34 -19.08 8.27
CA ILE A 173 -7.57 -17.99 7.60
C ILE A 173 -6.07 -18.27 7.76
N TYR A 174 -5.62 -18.54 8.98
CA TYR A 174 -4.22 -18.87 9.27
C TYR A 174 -3.74 -20.05 8.43
N GLN A 175 -4.48 -21.16 8.37
CA GLN A 175 -4.12 -22.32 7.57
C GLN A 175 -4.10 -22.00 6.06
N ASN A 176 -5.04 -21.22 5.56
CA ASN A 176 -5.09 -20.83 4.15
C ASN A 176 -3.91 -19.93 3.78
N ILE A 177 -3.48 -19.02 4.64
CA ILE A 177 -2.27 -18.23 4.43
C ILE A 177 -1.03 -19.14 4.42
N LEU A 178 -0.90 -20.05 5.40
CA LEU A 178 0.24 -20.95 5.46
C LEU A 178 0.32 -21.95 4.29
N SER A 179 -0.82 -22.31 3.70
CA SER A 179 -0.86 -23.20 2.54
C SER A 179 -0.22 -22.58 1.29
N GLN A 180 -0.18 -21.24 1.20
CA GLN A 180 0.43 -20.49 0.12
C GLN A 180 1.85 -20.01 0.45
N ALA A 181 2.32 -20.25 1.67
CA ALA A 181 3.59 -19.72 2.14
C ALA A 181 4.78 -20.52 1.58
N ASP A 182 5.78 -19.80 1.11
CA ASP A 182 7.09 -20.36 0.79
C ASP A 182 7.88 -20.59 2.11
N LYS A 183 8.18 -21.86 2.38
CA LYS A 183 8.86 -22.28 3.62
C LYS A 183 10.39 -22.20 3.56
N VAL A 184 10.93 -21.90 2.37
CA VAL A 184 12.39 -21.80 2.12
C VAL A 184 12.80 -20.33 1.97
N TRP A 185 12.14 -19.64 1.09
CA TRP A 185 12.47 -18.25 0.75
C TRP A 185 11.51 -17.21 1.36
N GLY A 186 10.52 -17.67 2.13
CA GLY A 186 9.52 -16.76 2.70
C GLY A 186 8.61 -16.14 1.65
N GLY A 187 7.68 -15.29 2.10
CA GLY A 187 6.64 -14.74 1.25
C GLY A 187 5.55 -15.76 0.90
N PHE A 188 4.74 -15.44 -0.10
CA PHE A 188 3.55 -16.20 -0.48
C PHE A 188 3.45 -16.34 -1.99
N GLY A 189 3.00 -17.49 -2.46
CA GLY A 189 2.91 -17.81 -3.89
C GLY A 189 4.26 -18.08 -4.56
N ARG A 190 4.27 -17.94 -5.89
CA ARG A 190 5.46 -18.11 -6.75
C ARG A 190 5.84 -16.77 -7.38
N ALA A 191 6.96 -16.76 -8.11
CA ALA A 191 7.40 -15.61 -8.87
C ALA A 191 6.37 -15.19 -9.96
N PRO A 192 6.17 -13.89 -10.20
CA PRO A 192 6.75 -12.76 -9.45
C PRO A 192 6.23 -12.65 -8.02
N LYS A 193 7.11 -12.35 -7.08
CA LYS A 193 6.80 -12.32 -5.63
C LYS A 193 6.64 -10.89 -5.12
N PHE A 194 5.47 -10.59 -4.57
CA PHE A 194 5.18 -9.34 -3.87
C PHE A 194 5.40 -9.49 -2.35
N PRO A 195 5.68 -8.41 -1.61
CA PRO A 195 5.98 -8.47 -0.17
C PRO A 195 4.92 -9.16 0.70
N GLY A 196 3.64 -9.08 0.33
CA GLY A 196 2.55 -9.76 1.05
C GLY A 196 2.37 -9.27 2.49
N THR A 197 2.55 -7.97 2.73
CA THR A 197 2.59 -7.34 4.06
C THR A 197 1.35 -7.62 4.90
N PHE A 198 0.16 -7.67 4.28
CA PHE A 198 -1.09 -7.95 5.00
C PHE A 198 -1.14 -9.37 5.56
N SER A 199 -0.62 -10.35 4.82
CA SER A 199 -0.52 -11.74 5.29
C SER A 199 0.51 -11.87 6.42
N ILE A 200 1.65 -11.18 6.31
CA ILE A 200 2.67 -11.15 7.37
C ILE A 200 2.08 -10.51 8.63
N GLN A 201 1.38 -9.38 8.51
CA GLN A 201 0.74 -8.69 9.62
C GLN A 201 -0.30 -9.58 10.31
N TYR A 202 -1.13 -10.30 9.53
CA TYR A 202 -2.08 -11.26 10.08
C TYR A 202 -1.37 -12.35 10.91
N LEU A 203 -0.29 -12.93 10.39
CA LEU A 203 0.47 -13.98 11.06
C LEU A 203 1.11 -13.50 12.38
N LEU A 204 1.66 -12.28 12.43
CA LEU A 204 2.20 -11.67 13.65
C LEU A 204 1.09 -11.50 14.72
N ARG A 205 -0.04 -10.96 14.32
CA ARG A 205 -1.19 -10.72 15.19
C ARG A 205 -1.86 -12.02 15.64
N TYR A 206 -1.95 -13.01 14.74
CA TYR A 206 -2.47 -14.34 15.06
C TYR A 206 -1.57 -15.06 16.08
N HIS A 207 -0.23 -15.01 15.90
CA HIS A 207 0.70 -15.53 16.90
C HIS A 207 0.51 -14.87 18.26
N HIS A 208 0.47 -13.54 18.29
CA HIS A 208 0.26 -12.79 19.54
C HIS A 208 -1.06 -13.18 20.23
N SER A 209 -2.11 -13.37 19.45
CA SER A 209 -3.46 -13.67 19.94
C SER A 209 -3.63 -15.09 20.47
N PHE A 210 -2.90 -16.07 19.90
CA PHE A 210 -3.18 -17.50 20.10
C PHE A 210 -1.93 -18.34 20.34
N ASP A 211 -0.78 -17.73 20.55
CA ASP A 211 0.51 -18.39 20.81
C ASP A 211 0.85 -19.46 19.74
N ALA A 212 0.86 -19.05 18.46
CA ALA A 212 1.10 -19.89 17.30
C ALA A 212 2.54 -19.69 16.75
N PRO A 213 3.54 -20.49 17.20
CA PRO A 213 4.96 -20.30 16.82
C PRO A 213 5.21 -20.41 15.31
N ASP A 214 4.48 -21.26 14.59
CA ASP A 214 4.64 -21.42 13.14
C ASP A 214 4.17 -20.18 12.37
N ALA A 215 3.17 -19.44 12.88
CA ALA A 215 2.75 -18.17 12.33
C ALA A 215 3.88 -17.13 12.43
N LEU A 216 4.45 -16.99 13.62
CA LEU A 216 5.60 -16.12 13.86
C LEU A 216 6.78 -16.50 12.96
N LYS A 217 7.15 -17.78 12.92
CA LYS A 217 8.25 -18.28 12.11
C LYS A 217 8.10 -17.92 10.64
N GLN A 218 6.91 -18.10 10.06
CA GLN A 218 6.66 -17.77 8.66
C GLN A 218 6.69 -16.26 8.40
N ALA A 219 6.13 -15.45 9.31
CA ALA A 219 6.16 -14.00 9.21
C ALA A 219 7.61 -13.48 9.21
N LEU A 220 8.41 -13.91 10.19
CA LEU A 220 9.81 -13.49 10.31
C LEU A 220 10.67 -14.02 9.16
N LEU A 221 10.49 -15.27 8.71
CA LEU A 221 11.17 -15.80 7.53
C LEU A 221 10.92 -14.91 6.30
N SER A 222 9.69 -14.46 6.10
CA SER A 222 9.33 -13.62 4.96
C SER A 222 10.03 -12.26 5.03
N LEU A 223 10.04 -11.61 6.19
CA LEU A 223 10.73 -10.33 6.40
C LEU A 223 12.25 -10.47 6.27
N ASP A 224 12.84 -11.48 6.91
CA ASP A 224 14.28 -11.73 6.90
C ASP A 224 14.81 -11.97 5.47
N LYS A 225 14.06 -12.74 4.67
CA LYS A 225 14.45 -13.03 3.29
C LYS A 225 14.31 -11.83 2.36
N MET A 226 13.33 -10.97 2.56
CA MET A 226 13.24 -9.70 1.83
C MET A 226 14.38 -8.75 2.22
N ILE A 227 14.71 -8.63 3.50
CA ILE A 227 15.82 -7.79 3.98
C ILE A 227 17.17 -8.28 3.45
N GLN A 228 17.37 -9.60 3.37
CA GLN A 228 18.58 -10.20 2.81
C GLN A 228 18.63 -10.11 1.29
N GLY A 229 17.47 -10.04 0.63
CA GLY A 229 17.34 -10.08 -0.82
C GLY A 229 17.80 -8.81 -1.53
N GLY A 230 17.92 -8.91 -2.86
CA GLY A 230 18.18 -7.75 -3.72
C GLY A 230 16.95 -6.82 -3.87
N ILE A 231 15.77 -7.27 -3.43
CA ILE A 231 14.58 -6.40 -3.33
C ILE A 231 14.80 -5.24 -2.34
N TYR A 232 15.66 -5.42 -1.35
CA TYR A 232 16.12 -4.38 -0.44
C TYR A 232 17.45 -3.79 -0.95
N ASP A 233 17.54 -2.47 -1.06
CA ASP A 233 18.79 -1.80 -1.42
C ASP A 233 19.78 -1.87 -0.27
N GLN A 234 20.74 -2.78 -0.36
CA GLN A 234 21.74 -3.07 0.67
C GLN A 234 22.67 -1.88 0.98
N LEU A 235 22.74 -0.86 0.13
CA LEU A 235 23.56 0.33 0.31
C LEU A 235 22.75 1.54 0.77
N GLY A 236 21.65 1.82 0.09
CA GLY A 236 20.91 3.07 0.27
C GLY A 236 19.62 2.95 1.08
N GLY A 237 19.21 1.73 1.40
CA GLY A 237 17.93 1.46 2.04
C GLY A 237 16.74 1.55 1.07
N GLY A 238 15.57 1.19 1.57
CA GLY A 238 14.34 1.15 0.81
C GLY A 238 14.18 -0.11 -0.04
N PHE A 239 12.93 -0.47 -0.26
CA PHE A 239 12.53 -1.68 -0.97
C PHE A 239 12.03 -1.36 -2.38
N ALA A 240 12.41 -2.20 -3.34
CA ALA A 240 11.79 -2.27 -4.64
C ALA A 240 10.40 -2.95 -4.54
N ARG A 241 9.59 -2.82 -5.59
CA ARG A 241 8.18 -3.19 -5.57
C ARG A 241 7.90 -4.68 -5.44
N TYR A 242 8.59 -5.51 -6.22
CA TYR A 242 8.45 -6.96 -6.21
C TYR A 242 9.71 -7.65 -6.74
N SER A 243 9.84 -8.94 -6.49
CA SER A 243 10.89 -9.78 -7.07
C SER A 243 10.38 -10.54 -8.29
N THR A 244 11.20 -10.61 -9.33
CA THR A 244 10.92 -11.38 -10.54
C THR A 244 11.21 -12.87 -10.35
N ASP A 245 11.94 -13.24 -9.28
CA ASP A 245 12.26 -14.61 -8.89
C ASP A 245 11.68 -14.99 -7.52
N GLU A 246 11.81 -16.26 -7.15
CA GLU A 246 11.30 -16.80 -5.89
C GLU A 246 12.21 -16.50 -4.69
N GLN A 247 13.48 -16.11 -4.92
CA GLN A 247 14.53 -15.99 -3.90
C GLN A 247 14.69 -14.56 -3.36
N TRP A 248 13.96 -13.59 -3.93
CA TRP A 248 14.08 -12.15 -3.65
C TRP A 248 15.37 -11.54 -4.17
N LEU A 249 16.07 -12.19 -5.13
CA LEU A 249 17.34 -11.70 -5.68
C LEU A 249 17.12 -10.57 -6.68
N ALA A 250 16.37 -10.83 -7.75
CA ALA A 250 16.22 -9.91 -8.88
C ALA A 250 14.90 -9.12 -8.75
N PRO A 251 14.94 -7.88 -8.26
CA PRO A 251 13.73 -7.08 -8.16
C PRO A 251 13.37 -6.46 -9.51
N HIS A 252 12.12 -6.06 -9.67
CA HIS A 252 11.77 -4.97 -10.55
C HIS A 252 12.09 -3.67 -9.80
N PHE A 253 13.07 -2.90 -10.31
CA PHE A 253 13.81 -1.90 -9.52
C PHE A 253 13.02 -0.62 -9.17
N GLU A 254 11.79 -0.45 -9.62
CA GLU A 254 10.94 0.66 -9.18
C GLU A 254 10.74 0.65 -7.66
N LYS A 255 10.83 1.82 -7.02
CA LYS A 255 10.60 1.99 -5.58
C LYS A 255 9.38 2.87 -5.35
N MET A 256 8.31 2.27 -4.85
CA MET A 256 7.05 2.95 -4.60
C MET A 256 6.96 3.42 -3.14
N LEU A 257 6.39 4.59 -2.92
CA LEU A 257 6.19 5.13 -1.58
C LEU A 257 5.34 4.20 -0.71
N TYR A 258 4.24 3.69 -1.27
CA TYR A 258 3.30 2.84 -0.53
C TYR A 258 3.90 1.49 -0.10
N ASP A 259 4.75 0.86 -0.93
CA ASP A 259 5.41 -0.41 -0.58
C ASP A 259 6.34 -0.22 0.62
N ASN A 260 7.12 0.85 0.60
CA ASN A 260 8.01 1.20 1.70
C ASN A 260 7.23 1.55 2.98
N ALA A 261 6.10 2.26 2.86
CA ALA A 261 5.22 2.56 3.99
C ALA A 261 4.66 1.29 4.64
N LEU A 262 4.12 0.37 3.83
CA LEU A 262 3.53 -0.88 4.32
C LEU A 262 4.59 -1.83 4.93
N LEU A 263 5.80 -1.83 4.38
CA LEU A 263 6.92 -2.60 4.96
C LEU A 263 7.40 -2.00 6.27
N ILE A 264 7.51 -0.68 6.41
CA ILE A 264 7.83 -0.01 7.68
C ILE A 264 6.77 -0.34 8.75
N ASP A 265 5.48 -0.34 8.40
CA ASP A 265 4.40 -0.68 9.33
C ASP A 265 4.58 -2.12 9.88
N VAL A 266 4.71 -3.10 9.00
CA VAL A 266 4.83 -4.50 9.43
C VAL A 266 6.18 -4.80 10.12
N LEU A 267 7.28 -4.16 9.71
CA LEU A 267 8.58 -4.24 10.40
C LEU A 267 8.52 -3.65 11.80
N SER A 268 7.74 -2.57 12.00
CA SER A 268 7.52 -1.96 13.31
C SER A 268 6.79 -2.94 14.25
N GLU A 269 5.77 -3.64 13.76
CA GLU A 269 5.09 -4.68 14.53
C GLU A 269 6.03 -5.86 14.85
N ALA A 270 6.82 -6.32 13.89
CA ALA A 270 7.79 -7.39 14.09
C ALA A 270 8.88 -7.00 15.12
N TYR A 271 9.36 -5.75 15.08
CA TYR A 271 10.29 -5.24 16.08
C TYR A 271 9.68 -5.16 17.48
N GLN A 272 8.47 -4.63 17.62
CA GLN A 272 7.79 -4.56 18.93
C GLN A 272 7.59 -5.97 19.53
N LEU A 273 7.31 -6.97 18.71
CA LEU A 273 7.08 -8.34 19.14
C LEU A 273 8.37 -9.08 19.49
N THR A 274 9.46 -8.87 18.75
CA THR A 274 10.70 -9.68 18.85
C THR A 274 11.90 -8.96 19.44
N ARG A 275 11.93 -7.63 19.38
CA ARG A 275 13.09 -6.78 19.71
C ARG A 275 14.34 -7.11 18.89
N ASN A 276 14.18 -7.70 17.70
CA ASN A 276 15.30 -7.99 16.81
C ASN A 276 15.78 -6.70 16.14
N GLU A 277 17.03 -6.33 16.40
CA GLU A 277 17.64 -5.08 15.93
C GLU A 277 17.71 -4.96 14.40
N ILE A 278 17.67 -6.06 13.64
CA ILE A 278 17.64 -5.99 12.18
C ILE A 278 16.43 -5.23 11.67
N TYR A 279 15.26 -5.37 12.32
CA TYR A 279 14.05 -4.67 11.93
C TYR A 279 14.14 -3.18 12.25
N SER A 280 14.68 -2.80 13.41
CA SER A 280 14.88 -1.38 13.76
C SER A 280 15.87 -0.69 12.81
N GLN A 281 16.95 -1.37 12.44
CA GLN A 281 17.90 -0.85 11.47
C GLN A 281 17.27 -0.70 10.09
N THR A 282 16.55 -1.72 9.62
CA THR A 282 15.85 -1.67 8.31
C THR A 282 14.82 -0.55 8.25
N ILE A 283 14.04 -0.32 9.31
CA ILE A 283 13.12 0.83 9.42
C ILE A 283 13.89 2.14 9.30
N THR A 284 14.98 2.29 10.05
CA THR A 284 15.82 3.50 10.06
C THR A 284 16.39 3.79 8.68
N ASP A 285 16.98 2.80 8.03
CA ASP A 285 17.60 2.94 6.70
C ASP A 285 16.53 3.24 5.63
N THR A 286 15.36 2.62 5.73
CA THR A 286 14.24 2.87 4.80
C THR A 286 13.69 4.27 4.95
N LEU A 287 13.47 4.77 6.17
CA LEU A 287 13.04 6.15 6.40
C LEU A 287 14.11 7.16 5.97
N ALA A 288 15.40 6.88 6.20
CA ALA A 288 16.48 7.71 5.70
C ALA A 288 16.53 7.76 4.16
N PHE A 289 16.24 6.64 3.49
CA PHE A 289 16.05 6.61 2.03
C PHE A 289 14.88 7.50 1.59
N ILE A 290 13.71 7.39 2.23
CA ILE A 290 12.52 8.20 1.91
C ILE A 290 12.82 9.70 2.07
N GLU A 291 13.47 10.11 3.15
CA GLU A 291 13.84 11.52 3.35
C GLU A 291 14.83 12.03 2.32
N ARG A 292 15.83 11.22 2.00
CA ARG A 292 16.92 11.61 1.08
C ARG A 292 16.44 11.70 -0.37
N GLU A 293 15.60 10.75 -0.83
CA GLU A 293 15.28 10.57 -2.24
C GLU A 293 13.85 10.99 -2.61
N MET A 294 12.91 10.93 -1.68
CA MET A 294 11.48 11.03 -1.98
C MET A 294 10.74 12.12 -1.18
N MET A 295 11.45 13.02 -0.51
CA MET A 295 10.79 14.04 0.31
C MET A 295 10.81 15.42 -0.38
N HIS A 296 9.64 16.02 -0.52
CA HIS A 296 9.49 17.41 -0.95
C HIS A 296 9.88 18.37 0.17
N THR A 297 10.49 19.50 -0.17
CA THR A 297 11.00 20.50 0.79
C THR A 297 9.94 21.05 1.75
N ALA A 298 8.67 21.10 1.33
CA ALA A 298 7.55 21.53 2.16
C ALA A 298 7.01 20.43 3.10
N GLY A 299 7.40 19.16 2.94
CA GLY A 299 7.06 18.08 3.87
C GLY A 299 6.28 16.90 3.32
N GLY A 300 5.70 17.00 2.11
CA GLY A 300 5.06 15.85 1.45
C GLY A 300 6.08 14.88 0.88
N PHE A 301 5.65 13.66 0.60
CA PHE A 301 6.47 12.63 -0.02
C PHE A 301 6.07 12.40 -1.48
N TYR A 302 7.07 12.32 -2.35
CA TYR A 302 6.92 11.96 -3.76
C TYR A 302 6.47 10.50 -3.92
N SER A 303 5.94 10.15 -5.11
CA SER A 303 5.26 8.86 -5.29
C SER A 303 6.19 7.69 -5.59
N ALA A 304 7.19 7.85 -6.46
CA ALA A 304 8.01 6.73 -6.92
C ALA A 304 9.37 7.13 -7.47
N LEU A 305 10.30 6.16 -7.47
CA LEU A 305 11.49 6.16 -8.32
C LEU A 305 11.32 5.11 -9.43
N ASP A 306 11.70 5.48 -10.66
CA ASP A 306 11.66 4.62 -11.83
C ASP A 306 12.56 3.37 -11.64
N ALA A 307 12.24 2.30 -12.33
CA ALA A 307 13.12 1.13 -12.44
C ALA A 307 14.37 1.42 -13.27
N ASP A 308 14.24 2.32 -14.26
CA ASP A 308 15.27 2.61 -15.26
C ASP A 308 16.14 3.78 -14.85
N SER A 309 17.45 3.65 -15.14
CA SER A 309 18.39 4.75 -15.20
C SER A 309 19.05 4.72 -16.58
N GLU A 310 19.08 5.86 -17.29
CA GLU A 310 19.63 5.95 -18.66
C GLU A 310 18.98 4.95 -19.64
N GLY A 311 17.71 4.60 -19.42
CA GLY A 311 16.96 3.66 -20.25
C GLY A 311 17.30 2.19 -20.02
N VAL A 312 18.05 1.86 -18.97
CA VAL A 312 18.42 0.49 -18.58
C VAL A 312 17.91 0.21 -17.17
N GLU A 313 17.15 -0.87 -17.04
CA GLU A 313 16.61 -1.30 -15.74
C GLU A 313 17.74 -1.67 -14.78
N GLY A 314 17.66 -1.20 -13.55
CA GLY A 314 18.58 -1.55 -12.47
C GLY A 314 19.99 -0.94 -12.54
N LYS A 315 20.34 -0.24 -13.62
CA LYS A 315 21.71 0.29 -13.86
C LYS A 315 22.27 1.11 -12.68
N PHE A 316 21.43 1.87 -12.01
CA PHE A 316 21.85 2.66 -10.84
C PHE A 316 22.28 1.79 -9.66
N TYR A 317 21.64 0.62 -9.46
CA TYR A 317 21.77 -0.24 -8.29
C TYR A 317 22.78 -1.37 -8.45
N THR A 318 23.05 -1.80 -9.68
CA THR A 318 23.90 -2.96 -9.97
C THR A 318 25.38 -2.61 -10.05
N TRP A 319 26.23 -3.61 -9.91
CA TRP A 319 27.69 -3.46 -9.83
C TRP A 319 28.40 -4.51 -10.71
N SER A 320 29.47 -4.11 -11.40
CA SER A 320 30.40 -5.10 -11.93
C SER A 320 31.34 -5.60 -10.81
N TYR A 321 31.89 -6.79 -11.01
CA TYR A 321 32.86 -7.34 -10.08
C TYR A 321 34.12 -6.43 -9.99
N GLU A 322 34.59 -5.91 -11.12
CA GLU A 322 35.72 -5.04 -11.24
C GLU A 322 35.53 -3.70 -10.50
N GLU A 323 34.35 -3.11 -10.60
CA GLU A 323 34.01 -1.90 -9.83
C GLU A 323 34.17 -2.14 -8.33
N VAL A 324 33.58 -3.25 -7.82
CA VAL A 324 33.64 -3.58 -6.39
C VAL A 324 35.11 -3.81 -5.95
N GLN A 325 35.90 -4.54 -6.78
CA GLN A 325 37.32 -4.75 -6.51
C GLN A 325 38.10 -3.43 -6.47
N LEU A 326 37.86 -2.53 -7.42
CA LEU A 326 38.52 -1.24 -7.50
C LEU A 326 38.21 -0.35 -6.28
N VAL A 327 36.97 -0.32 -5.85
CA VAL A 327 36.51 0.55 -4.74
C VAL A 327 36.98 0.03 -3.38
N LEU A 328 36.86 -1.28 -3.16
CA LEU A 328 37.08 -1.88 -1.84
C LEU A 328 38.48 -2.42 -1.61
N GLY A 329 39.28 -2.64 -2.66
CA GLY A 329 40.66 -3.14 -2.57
C GLY A 329 40.75 -4.44 -1.77
N ASP A 330 41.61 -4.49 -0.76
CA ASP A 330 41.81 -5.69 0.07
C ASP A 330 40.59 -6.20 0.81
N LYS A 331 39.52 -5.38 0.96
CA LYS A 331 38.27 -5.78 1.59
C LYS A 331 37.29 -6.46 0.60
N ALA A 332 37.52 -6.29 -0.71
CA ALA A 332 36.62 -6.78 -1.74
C ALA A 332 36.36 -8.29 -1.69
N PRO A 333 37.34 -9.18 -1.50
CA PRO A 333 37.08 -10.62 -1.51
C PRO A 333 36.06 -11.05 -0.46
N LEU A 334 36.18 -10.53 0.77
CA LEU A 334 35.24 -10.87 1.85
C LEU A 334 33.87 -10.27 1.61
N PHE A 335 33.81 -9.03 1.10
CA PHE A 335 32.56 -8.36 0.74
C PHE A 335 31.84 -9.12 -0.40
N CYS A 336 32.56 -9.44 -1.47
CA CYS A 336 32.01 -10.15 -2.62
C CYS A 336 31.44 -11.52 -2.23
N GLU A 337 32.13 -12.25 -1.36
CA GLU A 337 31.63 -13.54 -0.87
C GLU A 337 30.37 -13.37 0.01
N CYS A 338 30.31 -12.31 0.84
CA CYS A 338 29.16 -12.05 1.70
C CYS A 338 27.93 -11.62 0.90
N TYR A 339 28.12 -10.75 -0.12
CA TYR A 339 27.04 -10.19 -0.94
C TYR A 339 26.86 -10.89 -2.30
N ASP A 340 27.46 -12.05 -2.49
CA ASP A 340 27.33 -12.87 -3.72
C ASP A 340 27.72 -12.13 -5.00
N VAL A 341 28.77 -11.29 -4.94
CA VAL A 341 29.30 -10.59 -6.10
C VAL A 341 30.29 -11.49 -6.83
N THR A 342 30.01 -11.82 -8.09
CA THR A 342 30.81 -12.77 -8.90
C THR A 342 31.32 -12.11 -10.18
N GLU A 343 32.41 -12.66 -10.77
CA GLU A 343 33.00 -12.17 -12.03
C GLU A 343 32.03 -12.21 -13.21
N HIS A 344 31.13 -13.20 -13.25
CA HIS A 344 30.16 -13.37 -14.33
C HIS A 344 28.82 -12.69 -14.06
N GLY A 345 28.70 -12.02 -12.89
CA GLY A 345 27.44 -11.48 -12.43
C GLY A 345 26.50 -12.54 -11.81
N ASN A 346 25.65 -12.13 -10.92
CA ASN A 346 24.54 -12.94 -10.40
C ASN A 346 23.20 -12.58 -11.08
N TRP A 347 23.17 -11.55 -11.91
CA TRP A 347 22.04 -11.08 -12.72
C TRP A 347 22.54 -10.35 -13.97
N GLU A 348 22.15 -10.81 -15.19
CA GLU A 348 22.41 -10.14 -16.49
C GLU A 348 23.84 -9.58 -16.67
N GLU A 349 24.86 -10.37 -16.36
CA GLU A 349 26.28 -10.03 -16.43
C GLU A 349 26.71 -8.95 -15.41
N THR A 350 25.83 -8.53 -14.51
CA THR A 350 26.11 -7.62 -13.40
C THR A 350 25.73 -8.26 -12.06
N ASN A 351 25.97 -7.57 -10.96
CA ASN A 351 25.66 -8.08 -9.63
C ASN A 351 24.66 -7.18 -8.91
N ILE A 352 23.60 -7.82 -8.40
CA ILE A 352 22.73 -7.26 -7.39
C ILE A 352 23.28 -7.66 -6.03
N LEU A 353 23.42 -6.70 -5.12
CA LEU A 353 23.89 -6.99 -3.78
C LEU A 353 22.79 -7.67 -2.96
N TRP A 354 23.05 -8.88 -2.48
CA TRP A 354 22.14 -9.61 -1.61
C TRP A 354 22.91 -10.53 -0.66
N LEU A 355 22.33 -10.86 0.48
CA LEU A 355 22.94 -11.70 1.49
C LEU A 355 22.39 -13.14 1.39
N ARG A 356 23.20 -14.08 0.95
CA ARG A 356 22.81 -15.51 0.94
C ARG A 356 22.59 -16.06 2.34
N HIS A 357 23.34 -15.52 3.31
CA HIS A 357 23.27 -15.86 4.72
C HIS A 357 23.20 -14.59 5.57
N PRO A 358 22.49 -14.62 6.71
CA PRO A 358 22.60 -13.53 7.68
C PRO A 358 24.05 -13.27 8.05
N VAL A 359 24.44 -11.99 8.26
CA VAL A 359 25.84 -11.62 8.55
C VAL A 359 26.41 -12.39 9.74
N LYS A 360 25.63 -12.63 10.79
CA LYS A 360 26.06 -13.43 11.96
C LYS A 360 26.38 -14.89 11.59
N GLU A 361 25.57 -15.50 10.74
CA GLU A 361 25.80 -16.87 10.24
C GLU A 361 27.03 -16.93 9.35
N PHE A 362 27.18 -16.00 8.42
CA PHE A 362 28.36 -15.88 7.57
C PHE A 362 29.65 -15.67 8.39
N ALA A 363 29.60 -14.81 9.43
CA ALA A 363 30.70 -14.63 10.37
C ALA A 363 31.13 -15.95 11.06
N ALA A 364 30.13 -16.74 11.50
CA ALA A 364 30.39 -18.05 12.12
C ALA A 364 31.02 -19.03 11.12
N MET A 365 30.54 -19.08 9.87
CA MET A 365 31.10 -19.92 8.79
C MET A 365 32.58 -19.57 8.51
N LYS A 366 32.89 -18.27 8.55
CA LYS A 366 34.26 -17.76 8.32
C LYS A 366 35.15 -17.75 9.57
N LYS A 367 34.58 -18.02 10.73
CA LYS A 367 35.27 -17.92 12.03
C LYS A 367 35.78 -16.51 12.31
N ILE A 368 35.02 -15.51 11.93
CA ILE A 368 35.28 -14.08 12.16
C ILE A 368 34.36 -13.60 13.28
N ASP A 369 34.80 -12.65 14.07
CA ASP A 369 33.93 -11.97 15.05
C ASP A 369 32.79 -11.24 14.32
N ALA A 370 31.55 -11.47 14.71
CA ALA A 370 30.39 -10.92 14.02
C ALA A 370 30.33 -9.38 14.07
N ALA A 371 30.75 -8.76 15.17
CA ALA A 371 30.78 -7.31 15.31
C ALA A 371 31.84 -6.67 14.43
N ALA A 372 33.04 -7.29 14.39
CA ALA A 372 34.15 -6.85 13.52
C ALA A 372 33.75 -6.99 12.03
N LEU A 373 33.09 -8.07 11.63
CA LEU A 373 32.56 -8.25 10.28
C LEU A 373 31.55 -7.16 9.93
N GLU A 374 30.56 -6.93 10.80
CA GLU A 374 29.53 -5.90 10.55
C GLU A 374 30.15 -4.50 10.39
N GLN A 375 31.13 -4.15 11.22
CA GLN A 375 31.83 -2.89 11.11
C GLN A 375 32.60 -2.76 9.78
N LEU A 376 33.26 -3.84 9.33
CA LEU A 376 33.95 -3.88 8.04
C LEU A 376 32.95 -3.71 6.89
N LEU A 377 31.83 -4.47 6.90
CA LEU A 377 30.81 -4.40 5.87
C LEU A 377 30.12 -3.03 5.84
N ALA A 378 29.89 -2.41 6.99
CA ALA A 378 29.35 -1.05 7.07
C ALA A 378 30.26 -0.03 6.38
N GLY A 379 31.58 -0.12 6.63
CA GLY A 379 32.57 0.71 5.93
C GLY A 379 32.63 0.45 4.42
N CYS A 380 32.44 -0.80 3.99
CA CYS A 380 32.36 -1.14 2.55
C CYS A 380 31.09 -0.57 1.91
N ARG A 381 29.94 -0.74 2.57
CA ARG A 381 28.66 -0.17 2.10
C ARG A 381 28.73 1.34 1.92
N GLN A 382 29.37 2.04 2.86
CA GLN A 382 29.55 3.49 2.77
C GLN A 382 30.43 3.87 1.56
N GLN A 383 31.55 3.21 1.33
CA GLN A 383 32.43 3.48 0.19
C GLN A 383 31.72 3.26 -1.15
N LEU A 384 30.96 2.17 -1.27
CA LEU A 384 30.14 1.88 -2.45
C LEU A 384 29.00 2.90 -2.61
N MET A 385 28.35 3.32 -1.54
CA MET A 385 27.31 4.35 -1.57
C MET A 385 27.86 5.70 -2.07
N GLU A 386 29.04 6.10 -1.61
CA GLU A 386 29.73 7.31 -2.08
C GLU A 386 30.10 7.20 -3.57
N THR A 387 30.55 6.03 -4.01
CA THR A 387 30.86 5.76 -5.43
C THR A 387 29.59 5.76 -6.30
N ARG A 388 28.46 5.29 -5.78
CA ARG A 388 27.16 5.29 -6.47
C ARG A 388 26.54 6.69 -6.57
N ALA A 389 26.79 7.56 -5.59
CA ALA A 389 26.14 8.87 -5.50
C ALA A 389 26.21 9.74 -6.77
N PRO A 390 27.34 9.79 -7.54
CA PRO A 390 27.43 10.55 -8.79
C PRO A 390 26.80 9.87 -10.00
N ARG A 391 26.35 8.61 -9.91
CA ARG A 391 25.66 7.95 -11.02
C ARG A 391 24.34 8.68 -11.34
N ILE A 392 23.92 8.61 -12.60
CA ILE A 392 22.61 9.15 -13.02
C ILE A 392 21.52 8.39 -12.28
N ARG A 393 20.70 9.13 -11.53
CA ARG A 393 19.61 8.57 -10.71
C ARG A 393 18.45 8.10 -11.57
N PRO A 394 17.68 7.10 -11.11
CA PRO A 394 16.38 6.77 -11.67
C PRO A 394 15.47 8.00 -11.70
N GLY A 395 14.55 8.04 -12.67
CA GLY A 395 13.55 9.10 -12.77
C GLY A 395 12.72 9.21 -11.49
N LEU A 396 12.54 10.43 -10.99
CA LEU A 396 11.67 10.71 -9.85
C LEU A 396 10.28 11.06 -10.35
N ASP A 397 9.27 10.31 -9.94
CA ASP A 397 7.88 10.74 -10.07
C ASP A 397 7.53 11.66 -8.90
N ASP A 398 7.57 12.95 -9.18
CA ASP A 398 7.43 14.03 -8.20
C ASP A 398 5.97 14.41 -7.88
N LYS A 399 5.00 13.57 -8.26
CA LYS A 399 3.62 13.68 -7.78
C LYS A 399 3.56 13.39 -6.28
N ILE A 400 2.71 14.13 -5.57
CA ILE A 400 2.37 13.87 -4.19
C ILE A 400 0.92 13.38 -4.16
N LEU A 401 0.75 12.09 -3.83
CA LEU A 401 -0.55 11.43 -3.77
C LEU A 401 -1.05 11.38 -2.34
N LEU A 402 -2.28 11.84 -2.09
CA LEU A 402 -2.83 11.95 -0.74
C LEU A 402 -2.84 10.61 0.00
N GLY A 403 -3.36 9.56 -0.63
CA GLY A 403 -3.48 8.25 -0.02
C GLY A 403 -2.11 7.63 0.32
N TRP A 404 -1.12 7.76 -0.58
CA TRP A 404 0.22 7.22 -0.33
C TRP A 404 0.98 7.99 0.74
N ASN A 405 0.78 9.31 0.80
CA ASN A 405 1.29 10.13 1.90
C ASN A 405 0.65 9.74 3.23
N ALA A 406 -0.65 9.48 3.25
CA ALA A 406 -1.34 9.01 4.44
C ALA A 406 -0.80 7.64 4.94
N LEU A 407 -0.49 6.70 4.02
CA LEU A 407 0.17 5.45 4.38
C LEU A 407 1.56 5.69 4.98
N MET A 408 2.36 6.60 4.42
CA MET A 408 3.69 6.92 4.95
C MET A 408 3.61 7.66 6.29
N ILE A 409 2.65 8.55 6.49
CA ILE A 409 2.39 9.20 7.78
C ILE A 409 2.06 8.13 8.84
N HIS A 410 1.18 7.19 8.53
CA HIS A 410 0.87 6.07 9.40
C HIS A 410 2.13 5.25 9.73
N ALA A 411 2.94 4.92 8.73
CA ALA A 411 4.19 4.18 8.90
C ALA A 411 5.20 4.93 9.80
N CYS A 412 5.34 6.24 9.66
CA CYS A 412 6.17 7.06 10.54
C CYS A 412 5.65 7.03 12.00
N CYS A 413 4.34 7.08 12.20
CA CYS A 413 3.73 6.92 13.53
C CYS A 413 4.04 5.54 14.15
N LYS A 414 3.96 4.47 13.34
CA LYS A 414 4.31 3.10 13.77
C LYS A 414 5.79 2.97 14.09
N ALA A 415 6.67 3.55 13.28
CA ALA A 415 8.10 3.60 13.53
C ALA A 415 8.44 4.38 14.83
N TYR A 416 7.78 5.53 15.06
CA TYR A 416 7.90 6.25 16.33
C TYR A 416 7.43 5.42 17.52
N ALA A 417 6.27 4.79 17.42
CA ALA A 417 5.73 3.92 18.47
C ALA A 417 6.70 2.77 18.79
N ALA A 418 7.32 2.16 17.78
CA ALA A 418 8.24 1.05 17.95
C ALA A 418 9.61 1.47 18.49
N LEU A 419 10.20 2.56 17.98
CA LEU A 419 11.61 2.92 18.20
C LEU A 419 11.79 4.12 19.16
N GLY A 420 10.75 4.92 19.38
CA GLY A 420 10.81 6.11 20.25
C GLY A 420 11.60 7.28 19.69
N ASN A 421 11.89 7.30 18.39
CA ASN A 421 12.64 8.37 17.76
C ASN A 421 11.72 9.53 17.38
N GLU A 422 11.83 10.67 18.09
CA GLU A 422 11.02 11.88 17.91
C GLU A 422 11.07 12.45 16.48
N HIS A 423 12.13 12.16 15.74
CA HIS A 423 12.25 12.58 14.37
C HIS A 423 11.13 12.00 13.49
N TYR A 424 10.72 10.75 13.73
CA TYR A 424 9.65 10.10 12.96
C TYR A 424 8.28 10.72 13.24
N LEU A 425 8.02 11.14 14.48
CA LEU A 425 6.80 11.92 14.80
C LEU A 425 6.82 13.29 14.09
N THR A 426 7.98 13.93 14.04
CA THR A 426 8.16 15.20 13.32
C THR A 426 7.90 15.03 11.82
N LEU A 427 8.41 13.96 11.20
CA LEU A 427 8.15 13.64 9.79
C LEU A 427 6.64 13.43 9.53
N ALA A 428 6.00 12.61 10.37
CA ALA A 428 4.57 12.34 10.26
C ALA A 428 3.72 13.62 10.36
N THR A 429 4.00 14.46 11.36
CA THR A 429 3.27 15.71 11.59
C THR A 429 3.46 16.68 10.43
N ARG A 430 4.70 16.86 9.95
CA ARG A 430 5.02 17.74 8.84
C ARG A 430 4.34 17.29 7.55
N ALA A 431 4.31 16.00 7.27
CA ALA A 431 3.64 15.47 6.10
C ALA A 431 2.10 15.59 6.20
N MET A 432 1.52 15.42 7.39
CA MET A 432 0.10 15.65 7.61
C MET A 432 -0.28 17.13 7.43
N GLU A 433 0.53 18.04 7.93
CA GLU A 433 0.33 19.48 7.72
C GLU A 433 0.42 19.85 6.24
N PHE A 434 1.37 19.27 5.50
CA PHE A 434 1.44 19.44 4.04
C PHE A 434 0.14 19.00 3.36
N CYS A 435 -0.34 17.79 3.65
CA CYS A 435 -1.59 17.28 3.07
C CYS A 435 -2.78 18.20 3.42
N TRP A 436 -2.85 18.64 4.66
CA TRP A 436 -3.93 19.52 5.13
C TRP A 436 -3.92 20.90 4.48
N GLN A 437 -2.74 21.46 4.25
CA GLN A 437 -2.56 22.79 3.69
C GLN A 437 -2.70 22.82 2.16
N HIS A 438 -2.19 21.80 1.45
CA HIS A 438 -2.04 21.83 0.01
C HIS A 438 -3.04 20.96 -0.75
N LEU A 439 -3.63 19.94 -0.10
CA LEU A 439 -4.56 19.01 -0.74
C LEU A 439 -6.01 19.17 -0.27
N ARG A 440 -6.30 19.97 0.77
CA ARG A 440 -7.68 20.24 1.20
C ARG A 440 -8.38 21.15 0.21
N GLN A 441 -9.64 20.84 -0.13
CA GLN A 441 -10.46 21.64 -1.02
C GLN A 441 -10.96 22.91 -0.30
N PRO A 442 -10.69 24.11 -0.83
CA PRO A 442 -11.08 25.35 -0.15
C PRO A 442 -12.58 25.63 -0.21
N GLU A 443 -13.27 25.18 -1.28
CA GLU A 443 -14.66 25.55 -1.58
C GLU A 443 -15.68 24.86 -0.64
N ASN A 444 -15.42 23.60 -0.25
CA ASN A 444 -16.34 22.80 0.58
C ASN A 444 -15.84 22.56 2.01
N GLY A 445 -14.61 22.94 2.32
CA GLY A 445 -14.01 22.83 3.66
C GLY A 445 -13.81 21.43 4.22
N GLN A 446 -14.33 20.37 3.60
CA GLN A 446 -14.31 19.00 4.10
C GLN A 446 -13.65 18.01 3.14
N GLY A 447 -13.69 18.23 1.82
CA GLY A 447 -13.09 17.37 0.82
C GLY A 447 -11.60 17.61 0.60
N PHE A 448 -10.97 16.68 -0.09
CA PHE A 448 -9.56 16.74 -0.46
C PHE A 448 -9.39 16.51 -1.98
N TYR A 449 -8.22 16.90 -2.49
CA TYR A 449 -7.72 16.50 -3.79
C TYR A 449 -6.86 15.26 -3.67
N HIS A 450 -6.85 14.46 -4.72
CA HIS A 450 -6.07 13.22 -4.81
C HIS A 450 -4.58 13.47 -5.02
N THR A 451 -4.23 14.37 -5.95
CA THR A 451 -2.84 14.64 -6.33
C THR A 451 -2.44 16.10 -6.13
N TRP A 452 -1.15 16.30 -5.87
CA TRP A 452 -0.52 17.62 -5.91
C TRP A 452 0.81 17.53 -6.65
N LYS A 453 1.05 18.48 -7.56
CA LYS A 453 2.29 18.63 -8.30
C LYS A 453 2.49 20.08 -8.70
N ASN A 454 3.71 20.61 -8.55
CA ASN A 454 4.09 21.96 -9.00
C ASN A 454 3.13 23.06 -8.52
N GLY A 455 2.69 23.00 -7.27
CA GLY A 455 1.79 24.01 -6.69
C GLY A 455 0.31 23.83 -7.07
N GLN A 456 -0.06 22.77 -7.78
CA GLN A 456 -1.44 22.52 -8.22
C GLN A 456 -1.96 21.19 -7.64
N ALA A 457 -3.10 21.27 -6.95
CA ALA A 457 -3.86 20.10 -6.53
C ALA A 457 -4.91 19.77 -7.61
N LYS A 458 -5.11 18.46 -7.90
CA LYS A 458 -6.02 18.01 -8.95
C LYS A 458 -6.79 16.76 -8.49
N TYR A 459 -7.92 16.55 -9.14
CA TYR A 459 -8.85 15.45 -8.98
C TYR A 459 -9.41 15.35 -7.55
N PRO A 460 -10.73 15.19 -7.39
CA PRO A 460 -11.32 14.90 -6.09
C PRO A 460 -10.72 13.63 -5.50
N ALA A 461 -10.47 13.63 -4.20
CA ALA A 461 -9.96 12.45 -3.50
C ALA A 461 -10.89 11.25 -3.66
N PHE A 462 -10.29 10.09 -3.77
CA PHE A 462 -10.97 8.80 -3.82
C PHE A 462 -11.18 8.24 -2.40
N LEU A 463 -11.93 7.16 -2.30
CA LEU A 463 -12.19 6.51 -1.01
C LEU A 463 -10.89 6.14 -0.29
N ASP A 464 -9.92 5.56 -1.00
CA ASP A 464 -8.64 5.13 -0.46
C ASP A 464 -7.88 6.29 0.18
N ASP A 465 -7.85 7.45 -0.49
CA ASP A 465 -7.22 8.66 0.03
C ASP A 465 -7.81 9.07 1.38
N CYS A 466 -9.13 9.14 1.45
CA CYS A 466 -9.84 9.54 2.66
C CYS A 466 -9.71 8.49 3.78
N ALA A 467 -9.83 7.20 3.44
CA ALA A 467 -9.73 6.11 4.39
C ALA A 467 -8.34 6.05 5.04
N PHE A 468 -7.29 6.17 4.22
CA PHE A 468 -5.90 6.17 4.72
C PHE A 468 -5.59 7.43 5.52
N LEU A 469 -6.12 8.59 5.11
CA LEU A 469 -5.95 9.83 5.84
C LEU A 469 -6.60 9.77 7.23
N ILE A 470 -7.82 9.22 7.35
CA ILE A 470 -8.47 8.99 8.64
C ILE A 470 -7.61 8.07 9.52
N ARG A 471 -7.10 6.97 8.97
CA ARG A 471 -6.20 6.04 9.69
C ARG A 471 -4.92 6.73 10.16
N ALA A 472 -4.34 7.59 9.34
CA ALA A 472 -3.15 8.38 9.68
C ALA A 472 -3.42 9.40 10.79
N LEU A 473 -4.58 10.07 10.76
CA LEU A 473 -5.02 11.00 11.81
C LEU A 473 -5.20 10.28 13.15
N ILE A 474 -5.80 9.09 13.15
CA ILE A 474 -5.94 8.23 14.33
C ILE A 474 -4.55 7.87 14.88
N ALA A 475 -3.63 7.42 14.02
CA ALA A 475 -2.27 7.06 14.43
C ALA A 475 -1.49 8.24 15.01
N LEU A 476 -1.61 9.43 14.40
CA LEU A 476 -0.99 10.65 14.91
C LEU A 476 -1.52 11.01 16.32
N GLN A 477 -2.83 10.86 16.54
CA GLN A 477 -3.39 11.08 17.87
C GLN A 477 -2.82 10.09 18.90
N GLU A 478 -2.75 8.79 18.57
CA GLU A 478 -2.24 7.77 19.50
C GLU A 478 -0.79 8.02 19.92
N VAL A 479 0.04 8.56 19.04
CA VAL A 479 1.46 8.81 19.33
C VAL A 479 1.75 10.20 19.87
N SER A 480 0.96 11.22 19.53
CA SER A 480 1.15 12.60 19.97
C SER A 480 0.28 13.01 21.17
N GLY A 481 -0.80 12.26 21.44
CA GLY A 481 -1.81 12.64 22.43
C GLY A 481 -2.64 13.86 22.05
N ASN A 482 -2.49 14.41 20.84
CA ASN A 482 -3.25 15.56 20.39
C ASN A 482 -4.63 15.16 19.88
N LEU A 483 -5.67 15.49 20.63
CA LEU A 483 -7.06 15.14 20.34
C LEU A 483 -7.66 15.88 19.14
N ASP A 484 -7.04 16.96 18.65
CA ASP A 484 -7.49 17.66 17.44
C ASP A 484 -7.44 16.75 16.20
N TRP A 485 -6.51 15.79 16.17
CA TRP A 485 -6.46 14.80 15.10
C TRP A 485 -7.70 13.90 15.07
N LEU A 486 -8.27 13.57 16.22
CA LEU A 486 -9.54 12.83 16.28
C LEU A 486 -10.73 13.64 15.77
N THR A 487 -10.78 14.93 16.09
CA THR A 487 -11.81 15.82 15.55
C THR A 487 -11.78 15.85 14.03
N ARG A 488 -10.59 16.00 13.45
CA ARG A 488 -10.40 15.95 11.99
C ARG A 488 -10.74 14.57 11.40
N ALA A 489 -10.37 13.48 12.08
CA ALA A 489 -10.72 12.12 11.67
C ALA A 489 -12.25 11.90 11.65
N ARG A 490 -12.96 12.41 12.67
CA ARG A 490 -14.41 12.37 12.75
C ARG A 490 -15.07 13.14 11.61
N GLU A 491 -14.70 14.41 11.41
CA GLU A 491 -15.23 15.27 10.34
C GLU A 491 -15.06 14.62 8.96
N LEU A 492 -13.87 14.06 8.69
CA LEU A 492 -13.60 13.36 7.43
C LEU A 492 -14.40 12.07 7.31
N THR A 493 -14.64 11.35 8.40
CA THR A 493 -15.49 10.14 8.41
C THR A 493 -16.94 10.47 8.12
N GLU A 494 -17.46 11.57 8.65
CA GLU A 494 -18.81 12.09 8.35
C GLU A 494 -18.93 12.46 6.87
N PHE A 495 -17.92 13.18 6.31
CA PHE A 495 -17.85 13.49 4.89
C PHE A 495 -17.82 12.23 4.00
N VAL A 496 -16.98 11.23 4.32
CA VAL A 496 -16.94 9.97 3.58
C VAL A 496 -18.27 9.24 3.64
N THR A 497 -18.92 9.23 4.79
CA THR A 497 -20.24 8.61 4.96
C THR A 497 -21.30 9.27 4.08
N GLU A 498 -21.24 10.60 3.93
CA GLU A 498 -22.18 11.33 3.08
C GLU A 498 -21.88 11.16 1.58
N GLN A 499 -20.61 11.24 1.18
CA GLN A 499 -20.23 11.37 -0.23
C GLN A 499 -19.97 10.03 -0.94
N PHE A 500 -19.63 8.97 -0.20
CA PHE A 500 -19.17 7.72 -0.79
C PHE A 500 -20.09 6.52 -0.52
N SER A 501 -21.05 6.61 0.41
CA SER A 501 -21.93 5.47 0.74
C SER A 501 -22.66 4.95 -0.47
N ASP A 502 -22.80 3.62 -0.55
CA ASP A 502 -23.68 2.97 -1.52
C ASP A 502 -25.16 3.08 -1.08
N GLU A 503 -26.08 2.68 -1.94
CA GLU A 503 -27.52 2.79 -1.72
C GLU A 503 -27.99 1.94 -0.53
N SER A 504 -27.26 0.87 -0.19
CA SER A 504 -27.56 0.04 0.99
C SER A 504 -27.08 0.66 2.31
N GLY A 505 -26.20 1.65 2.23
CA GLY A 505 -25.53 2.24 3.38
C GLY A 505 -24.50 1.31 4.04
N THR A 506 -24.17 0.15 3.42
CA THR A 506 -23.19 -0.80 3.95
C THR A 506 -21.79 -0.45 3.47
N TYR A 507 -21.53 -0.53 2.18
CA TYR A 507 -20.21 -0.27 1.61
C TYR A 507 -20.07 1.17 1.10
N PHE A 508 -18.88 1.47 0.59
CA PHE A 508 -18.55 2.75 0.01
C PHE A 508 -18.14 2.55 -1.44
N TYR A 509 -18.59 3.46 -2.29
CA TYR A 509 -18.07 3.60 -3.65
C TYR A 509 -16.65 4.15 -3.62
N TYR A 510 -15.87 3.85 -4.65
CA TYR A 510 -14.52 4.35 -4.81
C TYR A 510 -14.48 5.86 -5.09
N THR A 511 -15.51 6.37 -5.80
CA THR A 511 -15.64 7.76 -6.22
C THR A 511 -16.74 8.50 -5.47
N GLN A 512 -16.58 9.81 -5.32
CA GLN A 512 -17.57 10.69 -4.69
C GLN A 512 -18.89 10.72 -5.45
N LEU A 513 -19.95 11.09 -4.75
CA LEU A 513 -21.27 11.31 -5.33
C LEU A 513 -21.17 12.41 -6.41
N GLY A 514 -21.83 12.18 -7.56
CA GLY A 514 -21.89 13.16 -8.65
C GLY A 514 -20.78 13.07 -9.69
N GLN A 515 -19.81 12.18 -9.56
CA GLN A 515 -18.82 11.94 -10.62
C GLN A 515 -19.49 11.30 -11.85
N LYS A 516 -19.38 11.94 -13.03
CA LYS A 516 -20.12 11.58 -14.26
C LYS A 516 -19.24 11.06 -15.39
N ASP A 517 -17.93 11.18 -15.27
CA ASP A 517 -17.00 10.82 -16.34
C ASP A 517 -16.61 9.34 -16.37
N VAL A 518 -17.08 8.55 -15.40
CA VAL A 518 -16.92 7.08 -15.35
C VAL A 518 -18.18 6.34 -15.79
N ILE A 519 -18.02 5.15 -16.37
CA ILE A 519 -19.15 4.31 -16.81
C ILE A 519 -19.83 3.55 -15.67
N VAL A 520 -19.10 3.28 -14.59
CA VAL A 520 -19.57 2.57 -13.39
C VAL A 520 -18.93 3.20 -12.17
N ARG A 521 -19.70 3.49 -11.12
CA ARG A 521 -19.14 3.80 -9.80
C ARG A 521 -18.81 2.48 -9.12
N LYS A 522 -17.52 2.22 -8.96
CA LYS A 522 -17.00 0.93 -8.47
C LYS A 522 -16.89 0.89 -6.95
N LYS A 523 -17.06 -0.30 -6.36
CA LYS A 523 -16.74 -0.60 -4.95
C LYS A 523 -15.50 -1.49 -4.92
N GLU A 524 -14.39 -0.97 -4.39
CA GLU A 524 -13.17 -1.75 -4.20
C GLU A 524 -13.16 -2.41 -2.83
N ILE A 525 -13.13 -3.73 -2.80
CA ILE A 525 -13.11 -4.52 -1.56
C ILE A 525 -11.88 -5.43 -1.44
N TYR A 526 -11.12 -5.60 -2.52
CA TYR A 526 -9.89 -6.39 -2.51
C TYR A 526 -8.71 -5.58 -1.99
N ASP A 527 -7.84 -6.21 -1.21
CA ASP A 527 -6.53 -5.68 -0.92
C ASP A 527 -5.61 -5.98 -2.12
N GLY A 528 -5.13 -4.93 -2.75
CA GLY A 528 -4.19 -5.00 -3.88
C GLY A 528 -2.75 -4.71 -3.43
N ALA A 529 -2.07 -3.85 -4.19
CA ALA A 529 -0.78 -3.31 -3.77
C ALA A 529 -0.90 -2.40 -2.53
N VAL A 530 -2.06 -1.76 -2.37
CA VAL A 530 -2.46 -1.01 -1.19
C VAL A 530 -3.71 -1.65 -0.56
N PRO A 531 -4.02 -1.33 0.72
CA PRO A 531 -5.24 -1.81 1.36
C PRO A 531 -6.50 -1.37 0.62
N SER A 532 -7.57 -2.16 0.68
CA SER A 532 -8.90 -1.72 0.24
C SER A 532 -9.38 -0.53 1.08
N GLY A 533 -9.84 0.54 0.43
CA GLY A 533 -10.46 1.67 1.14
C GLY A 533 -11.67 1.25 1.98
N ASN A 534 -12.47 0.30 1.50
CA ASN A 534 -13.58 -0.26 2.29
C ASN A 534 -13.09 -1.01 3.54
N ALA A 535 -12.01 -1.79 3.44
CA ALA A 535 -11.44 -2.50 4.60
C ALA A 535 -10.91 -1.51 5.65
N VAL A 536 -10.19 -0.48 5.21
CA VAL A 536 -9.67 0.56 6.10
C VAL A 536 -10.79 1.38 6.71
N MET A 537 -11.86 1.69 5.95
CA MET A 537 -13.04 2.37 6.51
C MET A 537 -13.76 1.52 7.55
N ALA A 538 -13.88 0.20 7.38
CA ALA A 538 -14.45 -0.66 8.42
C ALA A 538 -13.63 -0.58 9.73
N ALA A 539 -12.29 -0.62 9.64
CA ALA A 539 -11.40 -0.43 10.77
C ALA A 539 -11.56 0.96 11.43
N ASN A 540 -11.58 2.03 10.62
CA ASN A 540 -11.75 3.40 11.08
C ASN A 540 -13.09 3.60 11.79
N LEU A 541 -14.18 3.11 11.19
CA LEU A 541 -15.53 3.19 11.77
C LEU A 541 -15.59 2.49 13.13
N ARG A 542 -15.01 1.29 13.24
CA ARG A 542 -14.95 0.54 14.50
C ARG A 542 -14.14 1.29 15.56
N TYR A 543 -12.96 1.84 15.20
CA TYR A 543 -12.12 2.62 16.11
C TYR A 543 -12.86 3.86 16.62
N LEU A 544 -13.36 4.68 15.69
CA LEU A 544 -14.05 5.94 16.05
C LEU A 544 -15.40 5.69 16.73
N ALA A 545 -16.05 4.56 16.48
CA ALA A 545 -17.23 4.15 17.22
C ALA A 545 -16.95 3.96 18.71
N LEU A 546 -15.81 3.37 19.08
CA LEU A 546 -15.37 3.24 20.48
C LEU A 546 -14.96 4.58 21.07
N VAL A 547 -14.32 5.45 20.29
CA VAL A 547 -13.88 6.77 20.75
C VAL A 547 -15.06 7.69 21.08
N TYR A 548 -16.12 7.68 20.25
CA TYR A 548 -17.24 8.62 20.31
C TYR A 548 -18.58 7.99 20.74
N ASP A 549 -18.60 6.71 21.13
CA ASP A 549 -19.83 5.92 21.40
C ASP A 549 -20.85 5.99 20.26
N GLN A 550 -20.38 5.81 19.00
CA GLN A 550 -21.21 5.89 17.81
C GLN A 550 -21.67 4.50 17.37
N ARG A 551 -22.81 4.04 17.90
CA ARG A 551 -23.37 2.71 17.62
C ARG A 551 -23.61 2.46 16.13
N GLN A 552 -24.00 3.47 15.36
CA GLN A 552 -24.22 3.35 13.92
C GLN A 552 -22.96 2.99 13.16
N TRP A 553 -21.82 3.58 13.53
CA TRP A 553 -20.52 3.25 12.93
C TRP A 553 -20.06 1.85 13.30
N ALA A 554 -20.25 1.44 14.56
CA ALA A 554 -19.96 0.09 15.00
C ALA A 554 -20.78 -0.95 14.24
N SER A 555 -22.11 -0.74 14.13
CA SER A 555 -23.00 -1.63 13.39
C SER A 555 -22.64 -1.71 11.91
N ARG A 556 -22.32 -0.59 11.27
CA ARG A 556 -21.91 -0.56 9.88
C ARG A 556 -20.61 -1.35 9.65
N ALA A 557 -19.59 -1.13 10.47
CA ALA A 557 -18.32 -1.85 10.39
C ALA A 557 -18.52 -3.37 10.55
N GLN A 558 -19.36 -3.78 11.51
CA GLN A 558 -19.70 -5.18 11.72
C GLN A 558 -20.43 -5.78 10.51
N ASP A 559 -21.41 -5.08 9.94
CA ASP A 559 -22.17 -5.53 8.78
C ASP A 559 -21.29 -5.66 7.52
N MET A 560 -20.42 -4.69 7.27
CA MET A 560 -19.43 -4.75 6.19
C MET A 560 -18.57 -6.03 6.25
N LEU A 561 -18.01 -6.33 7.41
CA LEU A 561 -17.16 -7.49 7.61
C LEU A 561 -17.95 -8.82 7.58
N ALA A 562 -19.12 -8.86 8.20
CA ALA A 562 -19.93 -10.07 8.28
C ALA A 562 -20.35 -10.59 6.90
N ARG A 563 -20.73 -9.68 5.99
CA ARG A 563 -21.11 -10.03 4.61
C ARG A 563 -19.95 -10.59 3.78
N LEU A 564 -18.71 -10.22 4.12
CA LEU A 564 -17.50 -10.69 3.45
C LEU A 564 -16.83 -11.88 4.15
N SER A 565 -17.26 -12.25 5.36
CA SER A 565 -16.54 -13.18 6.24
C SER A 565 -16.17 -14.51 5.56
N GLN A 566 -17.09 -15.12 4.81
CA GLN A 566 -16.81 -16.37 4.08
C GLN A 566 -15.77 -16.19 2.97
N THR A 567 -15.81 -15.08 2.24
CA THR A 567 -14.85 -14.75 1.19
C THR A 567 -13.48 -14.47 1.79
N VAL A 568 -13.43 -13.73 2.89
CA VAL A 568 -12.19 -13.43 3.64
C VAL A 568 -11.54 -14.73 4.13
N VAL A 569 -12.32 -15.65 4.70
CA VAL A 569 -11.82 -16.96 5.16
C VAL A 569 -11.24 -17.76 4.00
N ARG A 570 -11.91 -17.76 2.85
CA ARG A 570 -11.51 -18.52 1.67
C ARG A 570 -10.30 -17.95 0.94
N TYR A 571 -10.18 -16.64 0.85
CA TYR A 571 -9.15 -15.92 0.06
C TYR A 571 -8.39 -14.88 0.89
N PRO A 572 -7.79 -15.25 2.04
CA PRO A 572 -7.22 -14.28 2.98
C PRO A 572 -6.04 -13.47 2.43
N THR A 573 -5.32 -13.96 1.42
CA THR A 573 -4.22 -13.24 0.78
C THR A 573 -4.68 -12.06 -0.08
N SER A 574 -5.93 -12.08 -0.55
CA SER A 574 -6.57 -10.99 -1.27
C SER A 574 -7.47 -10.11 -0.38
N PHE A 575 -7.64 -10.48 0.88
CA PHE A 575 -8.48 -9.82 1.88
C PHE A 575 -7.78 -9.73 3.24
N GLY A 576 -6.46 -9.47 3.24
CA GLY A 576 -5.65 -9.57 4.45
C GLY A 576 -5.98 -8.51 5.50
N VAL A 577 -6.38 -7.30 5.10
CA VAL A 577 -6.83 -6.25 6.03
C VAL A 577 -8.17 -6.66 6.67
N TRP A 578 -9.13 -7.17 5.89
CA TRP A 578 -10.37 -7.73 6.41
C TRP A 578 -10.14 -8.92 7.36
N ALA A 579 -9.16 -9.78 7.03
CA ALA A 579 -8.77 -10.89 7.90
C ALA A 579 -8.24 -10.39 9.25
N GLY A 580 -7.44 -9.32 9.25
CA GLY A 580 -6.99 -8.64 10.46
C GLY A 580 -8.16 -8.07 11.28
N GLU A 581 -9.15 -7.48 10.62
CA GLU A 581 -10.37 -6.98 11.28
C GLU A 581 -11.21 -8.14 11.88
N LEU A 582 -11.35 -9.27 11.16
CA LEU A 582 -12.03 -10.46 11.69
C LEU A 582 -11.33 -10.99 12.95
N LEU A 583 -10.01 -11.07 12.93
CA LEU A 583 -9.21 -11.47 14.10
C LEU A 583 -9.44 -10.53 15.29
N GLN A 584 -9.49 -9.22 15.04
CA GLN A 584 -9.77 -8.23 16.08
C GLN A 584 -11.20 -8.33 16.62
N MET A 585 -12.19 -8.62 15.76
CA MET A 585 -13.57 -8.85 16.24
C MET A 585 -13.66 -10.07 17.18
N VAL A 586 -12.86 -11.10 16.94
CA VAL A 586 -12.80 -12.30 17.80
C VAL A 586 -12.07 -12.01 19.11
N LYS A 587 -10.97 -11.26 19.08
CA LYS A 587 -10.15 -10.99 20.27
C LYS A 587 -10.68 -9.85 21.14
N GLY A 588 -11.44 -8.94 20.55
CA GLY A 588 -11.83 -7.69 21.18
C GLY A 588 -10.77 -6.60 21.03
N THR A 589 -11.07 -5.43 21.59
CA THR A 589 -10.19 -4.25 21.55
C THR A 589 -9.87 -3.80 22.97
N HIS A 590 -8.60 -3.57 23.25
CA HIS A 590 -8.17 -2.94 24.50
C HIS A 590 -8.40 -1.43 24.43
N GLU A 591 -9.22 -0.90 25.30
CA GLU A 591 -9.51 0.52 25.42
C GLU A 591 -8.64 1.07 26.54
N ILE A 592 -7.60 1.83 26.19
CA ILE A 592 -6.61 2.38 27.13
C ILE A 592 -6.79 3.87 27.23
N ALA A 593 -7.15 4.36 28.42
CA ALA A 593 -7.25 5.78 28.71
C ALA A 593 -6.19 6.18 29.73
N VAL A 594 -5.45 7.25 29.44
CA VAL A 594 -4.38 7.77 30.30
C VAL A 594 -4.73 9.19 30.74
N VAL A 595 -4.96 9.40 32.04
CA VAL A 595 -5.41 10.71 32.55
C VAL A 595 -4.47 11.22 33.64
N GLY A 596 -3.96 12.42 33.48
CA GLY A 596 -3.08 13.10 34.43
C GLY A 596 -1.93 13.86 33.76
N LYS A 597 -1.15 14.57 34.57
CA LYS A 597 -0.11 15.51 34.07
C LYS A 597 0.95 14.86 33.19
N ASP A 598 1.31 13.60 33.48
CA ASP A 598 2.35 12.87 32.75
C ASP A 598 1.76 11.95 31.66
N TYR A 599 0.54 12.24 31.17
CA TYR A 599 -0.17 11.35 30.25
C TYR A 599 0.64 11.02 28.99
N LEU A 600 1.36 11.96 28.38
CA LEU A 600 2.19 11.72 27.20
C LEU A 600 3.30 10.70 27.49
N THR A 601 3.98 10.84 28.63
CA THR A 601 5.02 9.88 29.05
C THR A 601 4.43 8.49 29.25
N ARG A 602 3.23 8.38 29.83
CA ARG A 602 2.56 7.08 30.03
C ARG A 602 2.05 6.49 28.72
N MET A 603 1.50 7.31 27.83
CA MET A 603 1.12 6.85 26.48
C MET A 603 2.35 6.30 25.75
N ARG A 604 3.49 6.99 25.81
CA ARG A 604 4.74 6.50 25.23
C ARG A 604 5.14 5.13 25.80
N GLN A 605 5.00 4.92 27.09
CA GLN A 605 5.28 3.62 27.74
C GLN A 605 4.34 2.50 27.28
N VAL A 606 3.09 2.80 26.89
CA VAL A 606 2.18 1.81 26.29
C VAL A 606 2.76 1.29 24.97
N HIS A 607 3.38 2.17 24.18
CA HIS A 607 3.99 1.79 22.90
C HIS A 607 5.25 0.92 23.03
N ASP A 608 5.84 0.82 24.23
CA ASP A 608 6.93 -0.13 24.49
C ASP A 608 6.47 -1.59 24.42
N TYR A 609 5.17 -1.84 24.41
CA TYR A 609 4.58 -3.17 24.32
C TYR A 609 3.86 -3.36 23.00
N TYR A 610 3.87 -4.58 22.50
CA TYR A 610 3.09 -4.94 21.31
C TYR A 610 1.62 -5.15 21.70
N VAL A 611 0.78 -4.18 21.38
CA VAL A 611 -0.67 -4.21 21.60
C VAL A 611 -1.37 -3.87 20.29
N PRO A 612 -1.58 -4.87 19.41
CA PRO A 612 -2.06 -4.61 18.05
C PRO A 612 -3.52 -4.15 17.97
N PHE A 613 -4.34 -4.54 18.95
CA PHE A 613 -5.78 -4.27 18.98
C PHE A 613 -6.12 -3.33 20.14
N LYS A 614 -5.84 -2.05 19.96
CA LYS A 614 -6.11 -1.05 20.99
C LYS A 614 -6.77 0.21 20.46
N VAL A 615 -7.42 0.93 21.35
CA VAL A 615 -7.69 2.36 21.29
C VAL A 615 -6.89 2.99 22.42
N LEU A 616 -6.07 3.99 22.12
CA LEU A 616 -5.24 4.68 23.11
C LEU A 616 -5.55 6.16 23.11
N LEU A 617 -6.13 6.64 24.20
CA LEU A 617 -6.43 8.05 24.43
C LEU A 617 -5.70 8.55 25.66
N GLY A 618 -5.29 9.82 25.64
CA GLY A 618 -4.74 10.46 26.84
C GLY A 618 -5.05 11.93 26.90
N ASN A 619 -5.21 12.43 28.12
CA ASN A 619 -5.34 13.86 28.36
C ASN A 619 -4.90 14.20 29.80
N GLU A 620 -4.55 15.47 30.03
CA GLU A 620 -4.21 15.94 31.38
C GLU A 620 -5.40 15.86 32.34
N LYS A 621 -6.59 16.13 31.84
CA LYS A 621 -7.83 16.21 32.60
C LYS A 621 -8.96 15.43 31.90
N ASP A 622 -10.09 15.37 32.61
CA ASP A 622 -11.37 14.94 32.07
C ASP A 622 -11.69 15.64 30.73
N CYS A 623 -12.21 14.89 29.78
CA CYS A 623 -12.53 15.40 28.44
C CYS A 623 -13.98 15.03 28.07
N PRO A 624 -14.94 15.96 28.28
CA PRO A 624 -16.32 15.74 27.90
C PRO A 624 -16.48 15.44 26.41
N GLY A 625 -17.34 14.48 26.09
CA GLY A 625 -17.60 14.05 24.70
C GLY A 625 -16.67 12.96 24.17
N LEU A 626 -15.72 12.52 25.01
CA LEU A 626 -14.90 11.32 24.75
C LEU A 626 -15.11 10.33 25.91
N PRO A 627 -16.03 9.36 25.76
CA PRO A 627 -16.44 8.47 26.86
C PRO A 627 -15.30 7.77 27.59
N LEU A 628 -14.22 7.44 26.90
CA LEU A 628 -13.04 6.82 27.52
C LEU A 628 -12.26 7.77 28.44
N LEU A 629 -12.36 9.08 28.23
CA LEU A 629 -11.70 10.13 29.02
C LEU A 629 -12.68 10.88 29.94
N GLU A 630 -13.99 10.65 29.82
CA GLU A 630 -15.02 11.33 30.53
C GLU A 630 -15.23 10.72 31.92
N GLN A 631 -15.49 11.60 32.94
CA GLN A 631 -15.75 11.22 34.34
C GLN A 631 -14.61 10.40 34.98
N ARG A 632 -13.36 10.69 34.58
CA ARG A 632 -12.18 10.07 35.20
C ARG A 632 -11.76 10.86 36.44
N GLU A 633 -11.37 10.13 37.48
CA GLU A 633 -10.89 10.75 38.71
C GLU A 633 -9.62 11.57 38.44
N GLN A 634 -9.64 12.82 38.92
CA GLN A 634 -8.45 13.67 38.95
C GLN A 634 -7.61 13.30 40.17
N ALA A 635 -6.72 12.35 40.01
CA ALA A 635 -5.77 12.00 41.04
C ALA A 635 -4.53 12.92 40.97
N GLU A 636 -3.80 13.05 42.08
CA GLU A 636 -2.49 13.71 42.09
C GLU A 636 -1.48 13.02 41.13
N LYS A 637 -1.71 11.74 40.80
CA LYS A 637 -0.89 10.91 39.94
C LYS A 637 -1.63 10.59 38.65
N THR A 638 -0.88 10.46 37.56
CA THR A 638 -1.41 9.97 36.27
C THR A 638 -1.89 8.51 36.39
N LEU A 639 -3.12 8.26 35.96
CA LEU A 639 -3.77 6.96 36.02
C LEU A 639 -3.95 6.37 34.61
N ILE A 640 -3.78 5.06 34.51
CA ILE A 640 -4.03 4.26 33.31
C ILE A 640 -5.27 3.41 33.56
N TYR A 641 -6.28 3.56 32.73
CA TYR A 641 -7.50 2.78 32.73
C TYR A 641 -7.43 1.79 31.57
N LEU A 642 -7.62 0.51 31.85
CA LEU A 642 -7.79 -0.53 30.84
C LEU A 642 -9.24 -1.00 30.87
N CYS A 643 -9.91 -0.87 29.73
CA CYS A 643 -11.29 -1.24 29.57
C CYS A 643 -11.46 -2.18 28.36
N GLN A 644 -12.57 -2.89 28.30
CA GLN A 644 -13.08 -3.61 27.17
C GLN A 644 -14.60 -3.49 27.13
N ASP A 645 -15.18 -3.09 26.01
CA ASP A 645 -16.60 -2.79 25.86
C ASP A 645 -17.09 -1.84 26.97
N TYR A 646 -16.29 -0.79 27.26
CA TYR A 646 -16.47 0.21 28.33
C TYR A 646 -16.45 -0.33 29.77
N HIS A 647 -16.16 -1.62 29.98
CA HIS A 647 -15.98 -2.17 31.34
C HIS A 647 -14.51 -2.09 31.71
N CYS A 648 -14.21 -1.24 32.71
CA CYS A 648 -12.86 -0.95 33.12
C CYS A 648 -12.47 -1.74 34.37
N ILE A 649 -11.22 -2.22 34.41
CA ILE A 649 -10.60 -2.73 35.62
C ILE A 649 -10.18 -1.54 36.51
N LYS A 650 -9.77 -1.82 37.77
CA LYS A 650 -9.24 -0.80 38.67
C LYS A 650 -8.06 -0.08 38.02
N PRO A 651 -8.04 1.27 37.97
CA PRO A 651 -6.96 2.03 37.36
C PRO A 651 -5.62 1.77 38.05
N VAL A 652 -4.53 1.83 37.27
CA VAL A 652 -3.16 1.61 37.73
C VAL A 652 -2.29 2.85 37.48
N ASN A 653 -1.11 2.91 38.11
CA ASN A 653 -0.18 4.02 37.88
C ASN A 653 0.83 3.71 36.77
N TYR A 654 1.11 2.42 36.52
CA TYR A 654 2.14 1.99 35.59
C TYR A 654 1.61 0.87 34.67
N ILE A 655 2.00 0.93 33.39
CA ILE A 655 1.57 -0.06 32.38
C ILE A 655 2.01 -1.49 32.74
N GLN A 656 3.14 -1.66 33.42
CA GLN A 656 3.67 -2.94 33.87
C GLN A 656 2.68 -3.72 34.73
N GLU A 657 1.80 -3.04 35.46
CA GLU A 657 0.79 -3.64 36.31
C GLU A 657 -0.31 -4.40 35.52
N ILE A 658 -0.50 -4.05 34.22
CA ILE A 658 -1.55 -4.59 33.37
C ILE A 658 -1.03 -5.27 32.11
N VAL A 659 0.29 -5.36 31.91
CA VAL A 659 0.90 -5.95 30.67
C VAL A 659 0.39 -7.36 30.38
N ASN A 660 0.20 -8.18 31.39
CA ASN A 660 -0.30 -9.55 31.21
C ASN A 660 -1.75 -9.61 30.73
N LEU A 661 -2.51 -8.53 30.86
CA LEU A 661 -3.89 -8.39 30.38
C LEU A 661 -3.98 -7.85 28.96
N LEU A 662 -2.85 -7.40 28.40
CA LEU A 662 -2.77 -6.83 27.04
C LEU A 662 -2.40 -7.89 25.96
N LYS A 663 -2.32 -9.18 26.33
CA LYS A 663 -1.98 -10.28 25.42
C LYS A 663 -3.20 -10.90 24.74
#